data_1c7e9344ccfc06e1fefb7c87b8757e82
#
_entry.id   1c7e9344ccfc06e1fefb7c87b8757e82
#
_cell.length_a   1.000
_cell.length_b   1.000
_cell.length_c   1.000
_cell.angle_alpha   90.00
_cell.angle_beta   90.00
_cell.angle_gamma   90.00
#
_symmetry.space_group_name_H-M   'P 1'
#
loop_
_entity.id
_entity.type
_entity.pdbx_description
1 polymer ?
#
loop_
_entity_poly.entity_id
_entity_poly.type
_entity_poly.pdbx_seq_one_letter_code
_entity_poly.pdbx_strand_id
1 'polypeptide(L)'
;MRRLCLFSGGFAIAAALYLFLLHDAPGVLLAALAAVCALLFLLRRPLVRRAAVCVLGLLAGLAWCRGYEALFLRPFEALSGKTAAFSAQALAAPQETSYGRSVSARLTLDGKSCTAVLYFDETDGEILPGSRLSGTAKLTTAQEKHARGNDYDLSRGVFLTASCRGPLHTEPGQASVRLAPAMLAERLRAAIRAAFPSDTAGFIQALLLGDKTGLSYEDKNDLAIAGIYHAVAVSGMHVSILLGMILLLCGGNHRLAAALGLPAAAFFIVMTGAPASAVRAGVMQALVLCAPLVRRENDPPTTICAALLVLLAQNPWALLNVGLQLSFASTAGIVFFAGGLYRSLSENRLLSRLLRPKNVLSSLLRAMLTALCCTISSMVFALPITALQFGTVSLAAPVVNVLALWMLSIVFCGGLLTALLALALLAAAGVCAWALSWPVRLVLLIVRGAAKLPFAALYLENGYLIAAAVFLYGLALLLALRPRAVRFWQAAAAALLVTACCMGLSCADYALPDSCFSMLDVGQGQCLVSRSGKSVSVIDCGGQEDASGETAARFLLARGVTQVDRLILTHFDADHCNGVRQLLRRVRVKTLYVPELSPENGLRTKLLFAAAQAGTEIRFVTDDLTLPDGMRIFAPTGSAEEPNAGLCVLAAGEKYDILMTGDLSEQAEYRLLSTHDLPHAAVLVAGHHGAAASTSEALLRAVKPEAVLISVGADNRFSHPADETLRRIAKAGAAVYRTDLSGTITIRG
;
A
#
# COMPACT_ATOMS: atom_id res chain seq x y z
N MET A 1 -19.32 23.30 -23.93
CA MET A 1 -19.12 22.42 -22.76
C MET A 1 -19.28 20.97 -23.21
N ARG A 2 -18.37 20.11 -22.82
CA ARG A 2 -18.18 18.74 -23.32
C ARG A 2 -19.28 17.81 -22.80
N ARG A 3 -20.19 17.35 -23.66
CA ARG A 3 -21.33 16.51 -23.24
C ARG A 3 -20.89 15.19 -22.62
N LEU A 4 -19.82 14.58 -23.17
CA LEU A 4 -19.27 13.35 -22.63
C LEU A 4 -18.74 13.53 -21.20
N CYS A 5 -18.08 14.67 -20.89
CA CYS A 5 -17.61 14.93 -19.52
C CYS A 5 -18.77 15.05 -18.53
N LEU A 6 -19.89 15.66 -18.92
CA LEU A 6 -21.08 15.76 -18.07
C LEU A 6 -21.72 14.40 -17.83
N PHE A 7 -21.84 13.57 -18.86
CA PHE A 7 -22.35 12.22 -18.75
C PHE A 7 -21.45 11.33 -17.89
N SER A 8 -20.15 11.30 -18.19
CA SER A 8 -19.16 10.50 -17.42
C SER A 8 -19.06 10.95 -15.97
N GLY A 9 -19.13 12.27 -15.73
CA GLY A 9 -19.18 12.83 -14.38
C GLY A 9 -20.41 12.38 -13.61
N GLY A 10 -21.60 12.46 -14.24
CA GLY A 10 -22.84 11.94 -13.67
C GLY A 10 -22.76 10.45 -13.37
N PHE A 11 -22.23 9.65 -14.31
CA PHE A 11 -22.06 8.21 -14.14
C PHE A 11 -21.12 7.88 -12.95
N ALA A 12 -19.98 8.58 -12.85
CA ALA A 12 -19.02 8.38 -11.77
C ALA A 12 -19.60 8.79 -10.41
N ILE A 13 -20.34 9.92 -10.35
CA ILE A 13 -21.05 10.35 -9.14
C ILE A 13 -22.09 9.31 -8.73
N ALA A 14 -22.82 8.75 -9.69
CA ALA A 14 -23.80 7.70 -9.43
C ALA A 14 -23.14 6.44 -8.83
N ALA A 15 -22.01 6.01 -9.41
CA ALA A 15 -21.25 4.89 -8.88
C ALA A 15 -20.75 5.17 -7.45
N ALA A 16 -20.22 6.37 -7.19
CA ALA A 16 -19.81 6.76 -5.84
C ALA A 16 -20.97 6.77 -4.85
N LEU A 17 -22.10 7.39 -5.22
CA LEU A 17 -23.30 7.43 -4.37
C LEU A 17 -23.83 6.02 -4.08
N TYR A 18 -23.84 5.13 -5.09
CA TYR A 18 -24.27 3.75 -4.92
C TYR A 18 -23.38 2.99 -3.93
N LEU A 19 -22.07 3.10 -4.11
CA LEU A 19 -21.08 2.37 -3.29
C LEU A 19 -21.03 2.85 -1.84
N PHE A 20 -21.17 4.15 -1.60
CA PHE A 20 -20.96 4.73 -0.26
C PHE A 20 -22.23 5.09 0.50
N LEU A 21 -23.39 5.29 -0.18
CA LEU A 21 -24.57 5.85 0.47
C LEU A 21 -25.89 5.17 0.08
N LEU A 22 -26.01 4.57 -1.11
CA LEU A 22 -27.31 4.20 -1.69
C LEU A 22 -27.36 2.72 -2.08
N HIS A 23 -26.57 1.86 -1.48
CA HIS A 23 -26.53 0.44 -1.79
C HIS A 23 -27.94 -0.21 -1.80
N ASP A 24 -28.78 0.15 -0.84
CA ASP A 24 -30.15 -0.33 -0.68
C ASP A 24 -31.20 0.61 -1.27
N ALA A 25 -30.81 1.58 -2.11
CA ALA A 25 -31.73 2.60 -2.60
C ALA A 25 -32.91 1.98 -3.38
N PRO A 26 -34.14 2.36 -3.04
CA PRO A 26 -35.34 1.80 -3.67
C PRO A 26 -35.44 2.15 -5.16
N GLY A 27 -36.04 1.26 -5.96
CA GLY A 27 -36.31 1.50 -7.38
C GLY A 27 -37.04 2.80 -7.66
N VAL A 28 -37.75 3.32 -6.68
CA VAL A 28 -38.44 4.63 -6.70
C VAL A 28 -37.46 5.78 -6.98
N LEU A 29 -36.22 5.73 -6.46
CA LEU A 29 -35.21 6.76 -6.76
C LEU A 29 -34.81 6.76 -8.24
N LEU A 30 -34.66 5.59 -8.83
CA LEU A 30 -34.39 5.47 -10.29
C LEU A 30 -35.52 6.01 -11.11
N ALA A 31 -36.75 5.69 -10.75
CA ALA A 31 -37.94 6.20 -11.42
C ALA A 31 -38.08 7.73 -11.31
N ALA A 32 -37.83 8.28 -10.11
CA ALA A 32 -37.84 9.72 -9.88
C ALA A 32 -36.76 10.45 -10.71
N LEU A 33 -35.55 9.93 -10.75
CA LEU A 33 -34.47 10.49 -11.56
C LEU A 33 -34.77 10.38 -13.06
N ALA A 34 -35.44 9.30 -13.52
CA ALA A 34 -35.89 9.15 -14.91
C ALA A 34 -36.92 10.20 -15.27
N ALA A 35 -37.89 10.43 -14.40
CA ALA A 35 -38.92 11.48 -14.60
C ALA A 35 -38.30 12.88 -14.64
N VAL A 36 -37.37 13.19 -13.75
CA VAL A 36 -36.61 14.46 -13.73
C VAL A 36 -35.82 14.62 -15.04
N CYS A 37 -35.13 13.56 -15.48
CA CYS A 37 -34.40 13.59 -16.75
C CYS A 37 -35.30 13.89 -17.95
N ALA A 38 -36.42 13.20 -18.04
CA ALA A 38 -37.41 13.44 -19.11
C ALA A 38 -37.92 14.88 -19.08
N LEU A 39 -38.29 15.39 -17.91
CA LEU A 39 -38.74 16.77 -17.74
C LEU A 39 -37.69 17.80 -18.19
N LEU A 40 -36.41 17.58 -17.80
CA LEU A 40 -35.29 18.45 -18.18
C LEU A 40 -35.05 18.43 -19.70
N PHE A 41 -35.27 17.30 -20.38
CA PHE A 41 -35.13 17.24 -21.84
C PHE A 41 -36.26 17.98 -22.58
N LEU A 42 -37.46 18.06 -22.01
CA LEU A 42 -38.59 18.85 -22.57
C LEU A 42 -38.31 20.35 -22.54
N LEU A 43 -37.53 20.83 -21.61
CA LEU A 43 -37.14 22.24 -21.48
C LEU A 43 -36.06 22.60 -22.52
N ARG A 44 -36.35 23.50 -23.45
CA ARG A 44 -35.47 23.83 -24.60
C ARG A 44 -34.26 24.72 -24.25
N ARG A 45 -34.07 25.09 -23.00
CA ARG A 45 -32.94 25.97 -22.56
C ARG A 45 -31.62 25.21 -22.58
N PRO A 46 -30.51 25.79 -23.09
CA PRO A 46 -29.22 25.11 -23.27
C PRO A 46 -28.58 24.66 -21.94
N LEU A 47 -28.76 25.40 -20.84
CA LEU A 47 -28.27 25.06 -19.52
C LEU A 47 -29.00 23.81 -18.97
N VAL A 48 -30.31 23.76 -19.17
CA VAL A 48 -31.17 22.65 -18.73
C VAL A 48 -30.83 21.35 -19.49
N ARG A 49 -30.54 21.44 -20.80
CA ARG A 49 -30.08 20.28 -21.59
C ARG A 49 -28.72 19.75 -21.10
N ARG A 50 -27.84 20.61 -20.59
CA ARG A 50 -26.58 20.16 -19.98
C ARG A 50 -26.83 19.43 -18.66
N ALA A 51 -27.71 19.95 -17.80
CA ALA A 51 -28.15 19.26 -16.60
C ALA A 51 -28.80 17.91 -16.93
N ALA A 52 -29.65 17.84 -17.97
CA ALA A 52 -30.25 16.59 -18.43
C ALA A 52 -29.23 15.53 -18.83
N VAL A 53 -28.10 15.90 -19.49
CA VAL A 53 -27.03 14.96 -19.83
C VAL A 53 -26.34 14.44 -18.57
N CYS A 54 -26.13 15.27 -17.55
CA CYS A 54 -25.57 14.85 -16.28
C CYS A 54 -26.50 13.88 -15.53
N VAL A 55 -27.81 14.20 -15.46
CA VAL A 55 -28.84 13.35 -14.85
C VAL A 55 -28.98 12.02 -15.60
N LEU A 56 -28.86 12.03 -16.94
CA LEU A 56 -28.82 10.79 -17.73
C LEU A 56 -27.59 9.92 -17.34
N GLY A 57 -26.44 10.53 -17.15
CA GLY A 57 -25.26 9.84 -16.65
C GLY A 57 -25.48 9.24 -15.26
N LEU A 58 -26.12 9.98 -14.33
CA LEU A 58 -26.51 9.48 -13.01
C LEU A 58 -27.43 8.26 -13.10
N LEU A 59 -28.47 8.34 -13.91
CA LEU A 59 -29.40 7.23 -14.15
C LEU A 59 -28.70 5.99 -14.69
N ALA A 60 -27.91 6.19 -15.75
CA ALA A 60 -27.17 5.10 -16.37
C ALA A 60 -26.19 4.46 -15.38
N GLY A 61 -25.52 5.25 -14.56
CA GLY A 61 -24.60 4.76 -13.54
C GLY A 61 -25.29 3.94 -12.45
N LEU A 62 -26.40 4.44 -11.89
CA LEU A 62 -27.16 3.70 -10.87
C LEU A 62 -27.76 2.40 -11.43
N ALA A 63 -28.34 2.45 -12.64
CA ALA A 63 -28.87 1.27 -13.30
C ALA A 63 -27.78 0.23 -13.57
N TRP A 64 -26.60 0.68 -14.00
CA TRP A 64 -25.47 -0.18 -14.26
C TRP A 64 -24.91 -0.82 -12.97
N CYS A 65 -24.73 -0.06 -11.89
CA CYS A 65 -24.25 -0.62 -10.61
C CYS A 65 -25.16 -1.75 -10.13
N ARG A 66 -26.48 -1.56 -10.17
CA ARG A 66 -27.45 -2.61 -9.82
C ARG A 66 -27.42 -3.79 -10.78
N GLY A 67 -27.36 -3.51 -12.08
CA GLY A 67 -27.26 -4.56 -13.10
C GLY A 67 -25.98 -5.38 -12.95
N TYR A 68 -24.86 -4.72 -12.67
CA TYR A 68 -23.58 -5.36 -12.44
C TYR A 68 -23.61 -6.28 -11.21
N GLU A 69 -24.15 -5.80 -10.11
CA GLU A 69 -24.32 -6.60 -8.90
C GLU A 69 -25.20 -7.84 -9.16
N ALA A 70 -26.36 -7.64 -9.80
CA ALA A 70 -27.28 -8.73 -10.10
C ALA A 70 -26.68 -9.78 -11.05
N LEU A 71 -25.87 -9.36 -12.04
CA LEU A 71 -25.30 -10.24 -13.05
C LEU A 71 -24.00 -10.93 -12.59
N PHE A 72 -23.16 -10.25 -11.83
CA PHE A 72 -21.80 -10.70 -11.57
C PHE A 72 -21.51 -11.02 -10.10
N LEU A 73 -22.24 -10.46 -9.12
CA LEU A 73 -21.97 -10.68 -7.69
C LEU A 73 -22.96 -11.63 -7.05
N ARG A 74 -24.26 -11.36 -7.15
CA ARG A 74 -25.33 -12.18 -6.54
C ARG A 74 -25.27 -13.66 -6.87
N PRO A 75 -24.89 -14.10 -8.11
CA PRO A 75 -24.80 -15.52 -8.42
C PRO A 75 -23.84 -16.30 -7.56
N PHE A 76 -22.89 -15.64 -6.88
CA PHE A 76 -21.87 -16.26 -6.06
C PHE A 76 -22.06 -16.07 -4.55
N GLU A 77 -23.01 -15.20 -4.12
CA GLU A 77 -23.29 -14.92 -2.69
C GLU A 77 -23.60 -16.20 -1.89
N ALA A 78 -24.37 -17.10 -2.45
CA ALA A 78 -24.77 -18.34 -1.81
C ALA A 78 -23.60 -19.34 -1.57
N LEU A 79 -22.42 -19.06 -2.14
CA LEU A 79 -21.23 -19.89 -2.01
C LEU A 79 -20.34 -19.48 -0.84
N SER A 80 -20.57 -18.31 -0.25
CA SER A 80 -19.75 -17.80 0.85
C SER A 80 -19.78 -18.76 2.06
N GLY A 81 -18.61 -18.99 2.66
CA GLY A 81 -18.43 -19.88 3.80
C GLY A 81 -18.48 -21.39 3.49
N LYS A 82 -18.89 -21.77 2.28
CA LYS A 82 -18.99 -23.21 1.90
C LYS A 82 -17.62 -23.77 1.51
N THR A 83 -17.45 -25.03 1.83
CA THR A 83 -16.34 -25.85 1.31
C THR A 83 -16.85 -26.65 0.12
N ALA A 84 -16.22 -26.49 -1.04
CA ALA A 84 -16.63 -27.16 -2.28
C ALA A 84 -15.41 -27.67 -3.06
N ALA A 85 -15.62 -28.75 -3.80
CA ALA A 85 -14.68 -29.18 -4.82
C ALA A 85 -14.77 -28.23 -6.02
N PHE A 86 -13.64 -27.89 -6.61
CA PHE A 86 -13.58 -26.93 -7.72
C PHE A 86 -12.69 -27.41 -8.86
N SER A 87 -12.95 -26.88 -10.04
CA SER A 87 -12.04 -26.91 -11.19
C SER A 87 -11.75 -25.49 -11.62
N ALA A 88 -10.48 -25.19 -11.89
CA ALA A 88 -10.06 -23.87 -12.29
C ALA A 88 -8.98 -23.91 -13.37
N GLN A 89 -8.82 -22.82 -14.10
CA GLN A 89 -7.73 -22.61 -15.04
C GLN A 89 -6.85 -21.47 -14.56
N ALA A 90 -5.55 -21.70 -14.36
CA ALA A 90 -4.60 -20.68 -13.97
C ALA A 90 -4.50 -19.59 -15.06
N LEU A 91 -4.65 -18.32 -14.67
CA LEU A 91 -4.52 -17.15 -15.56
C LEU A 91 -3.11 -16.57 -15.52
N ALA A 92 -2.38 -16.78 -14.44
CA ALA A 92 -1.02 -16.32 -14.22
C ALA A 92 -0.23 -17.39 -13.44
N ALA A 93 1.09 -17.20 -13.30
CA ALA A 93 1.88 -18.00 -12.37
C ALA A 93 1.57 -17.66 -10.92
N PRO A 94 1.87 -18.56 -9.98
CA PRO A 94 1.70 -18.32 -8.55
C PRO A 94 2.58 -17.17 -8.06
N GLN A 95 2.06 -16.45 -7.06
CA GLN A 95 2.80 -15.43 -6.33
C GLN A 95 2.94 -15.87 -4.87
N GLU A 96 4.10 -15.64 -4.29
CA GLU A 96 4.31 -15.83 -2.86
C GLU A 96 3.53 -14.78 -2.06
N THR A 97 2.93 -15.21 -0.98
CA THR A 97 2.19 -14.37 -0.03
C THR A 97 2.69 -14.68 1.38
N SER A 98 2.36 -13.84 2.34
CA SER A 98 2.73 -14.03 3.75
C SER A 98 2.27 -15.37 4.34
N TYR A 99 1.26 -16.00 3.74
CA TYR A 99 0.61 -17.22 4.23
C TYR A 99 0.54 -18.31 3.14
N GLY A 100 1.63 -18.55 2.42
CA GLY A 100 1.71 -19.52 1.36
C GLY A 100 1.73 -18.90 -0.03
N ARG A 101 1.13 -19.55 -1.02
CA ARG A 101 1.11 -19.08 -2.42
C ARG A 101 -0.30 -18.76 -2.87
N SER A 102 -0.42 -17.83 -3.80
CA SER A 102 -1.70 -17.50 -4.43
C SER A 102 -1.60 -17.51 -5.95
N VAL A 103 -2.68 -17.89 -6.61
CA VAL A 103 -2.78 -17.86 -8.07
C VAL A 103 -4.13 -17.30 -8.51
N SER A 104 -4.10 -16.37 -9.47
CA SER A 104 -5.32 -15.91 -10.14
C SER A 104 -5.78 -16.97 -11.12
N ALA A 105 -7.03 -17.39 -11.02
CA ALA A 105 -7.59 -18.46 -11.83
C ALA A 105 -9.02 -18.16 -12.28
N ARG A 106 -9.45 -18.76 -13.38
CA ARG A 106 -10.85 -18.82 -13.77
C ARG A 106 -11.46 -20.05 -13.14
N LEU A 107 -12.21 -19.83 -12.07
CA LEU A 107 -12.89 -20.87 -11.31
C LEU A 107 -14.20 -21.22 -11.96
N THR A 108 -14.50 -22.53 -12.08
CA THR A 108 -15.78 -23.05 -12.56
C THR A 108 -16.44 -23.87 -11.46
N LEU A 109 -17.65 -23.46 -11.06
CA LEU A 109 -18.48 -24.11 -10.05
C LEU A 109 -19.91 -24.20 -10.59
N ASP A 110 -20.51 -25.37 -10.56
CA ASP A 110 -21.89 -25.62 -11.00
C ASP A 110 -22.24 -25.00 -12.37
N GLY A 111 -21.28 -25.08 -13.32
CA GLY A 111 -21.47 -24.52 -14.67
C GLY A 111 -21.30 -22.99 -14.78
N LYS A 112 -21.08 -22.29 -13.68
CA LYS A 112 -20.75 -20.85 -13.66
C LYS A 112 -19.27 -20.61 -13.53
N SER A 113 -18.73 -19.66 -14.29
CA SER A 113 -17.30 -19.31 -14.24
C SER A 113 -17.11 -17.90 -13.77
N CYS A 114 -16.13 -17.68 -12.87
CA CYS A 114 -15.72 -16.36 -12.41
C CYS A 114 -14.21 -16.27 -12.27
N THR A 115 -13.70 -15.05 -12.17
CA THR A 115 -12.31 -14.81 -11.75
C THR A 115 -12.21 -14.98 -10.24
N ALA A 116 -11.28 -15.83 -9.80
CA ALA A 116 -11.02 -16.10 -8.40
C ALA A 116 -9.52 -16.04 -8.10
N VAL A 117 -9.16 -15.85 -6.83
CA VAL A 117 -7.81 -16.05 -6.31
C VAL A 117 -7.83 -17.28 -5.44
N LEU A 118 -6.96 -18.26 -5.79
CA LEU A 118 -6.77 -19.48 -5.03
C LEU A 118 -5.56 -19.30 -4.12
N TYR A 119 -5.73 -19.55 -2.82
CA TYR A 119 -4.66 -19.60 -1.82
C TYR A 119 -4.37 -21.07 -1.49
N PHE A 120 -3.09 -21.47 -1.51
CA PHE A 120 -2.66 -22.85 -1.27
C PHE A 120 -1.25 -22.88 -0.68
N ASP A 121 -0.96 -23.91 0.09
CA ASP A 121 0.37 -24.13 0.67
C ASP A 121 1.17 -25.14 -0.18
N GLU A 122 0.53 -26.23 -0.61
CA GLU A 122 1.15 -27.33 -1.32
C GLU A 122 0.51 -27.56 -2.70
N THR A 123 1.31 -28.03 -3.63
CA THR A 123 0.89 -28.44 -4.98
C THR A 123 1.70 -29.64 -5.45
N ASP A 124 1.09 -30.51 -6.22
CA ASP A 124 1.71 -31.71 -6.80
C ASP A 124 2.49 -31.45 -8.11
N GLY A 125 2.44 -30.24 -8.65
CA GLY A 125 3.13 -29.87 -9.88
C GLY A 125 3.40 -28.40 -10.03
N GLU A 126 4.14 -28.03 -11.07
CA GLU A 126 4.41 -26.64 -11.43
C GLU A 126 3.16 -26.00 -12.06
N ILE A 127 2.76 -24.85 -11.53
CA ILE A 127 1.61 -24.10 -12.03
C ILE A 127 2.08 -23.06 -13.03
N LEU A 128 1.75 -23.28 -14.30
CA LEU A 128 1.99 -22.35 -15.40
C LEU A 128 0.66 -21.71 -15.85
N PRO A 129 0.68 -20.54 -16.53
CA PRO A 129 -0.52 -19.98 -17.12
C PRO A 129 -1.20 -21.01 -18.06
N GLY A 130 -2.46 -21.32 -17.79
CA GLY A 130 -3.23 -22.32 -18.54
C GLY A 130 -3.34 -23.68 -17.84
N SER A 131 -2.54 -23.98 -16.82
CA SER A 131 -2.68 -25.22 -16.05
C SER A 131 -4.10 -25.37 -15.51
N ARG A 132 -4.61 -26.61 -15.55
CA ARG A 132 -5.86 -26.96 -14.88
C ARG A 132 -5.56 -27.27 -13.42
N LEU A 133 -6.34 -26.67 -12.55
CA LEU A 133 -6.22 -26.80 -11.10
C LEU A 133 -7.48 -27.42 -10.56
N SER A 134 -7.34 -28.38 -9.68
CA SER A 134 -8.48 -28.99 -8.99
C SER A 134 -8.17 -29.27 -7.53
N GLY A 135 -9.18 -29.25 -6.70
CA GLY A 135 -9.04 -29.46 -5.27
C GLY A 135 -10.32 -29.14 -4.51
N THR A 136 -10.20 -29.08 -3.20
CA THR A 136 -11.28 -28.66 -2.30
C THR A 136 -10.87 -27.36 -1.61
N ALA A 137 -11.75 -26.38 -1.62
CA ALA A 137 -11.45 -25.08 -1.00
C ALA A 137 -12.64 -24.55 -0.21
N LYS A 138 -12.33 -23.80 0.84
CA LYS A 138 -13.30 -22.93 1.50
C LYS A 138 -13.43 -21.65 0.67
N LEU A 139 -14.64 -21.33 0.27
CA LEU A 139 -14.95 -20.17 -0.57
C LEU A 139 -15.33 -18.98 0.29
N THR A 140 -14.81 -17.80 -0.07
CA THR A 140 -15.18 -16.51 0.54
C THR A 140 -15.51 -15.54 -0.59
N THR A 141 -16.65 -14.88 -0.54
CA THR A 141 -17.02 -13.89 -1.56
C THR A 141 -16.29 -12.56 -1.34
N ALA A 142 -16.06 -11.83 -2.43
CA ALA A 142 -15.46 -10.51 -2.35
C ALA A 142 -16.38 -9.51 -1.60
N GLN A 143 -17.70 -9.72 -1.62
CA GLN A 143 -18.66 -8.92 -0.85
C GLN A 143 -18.54 -9.13 0.66
N GLU A 144 -18.31 -10.38 1.11
CA GLU A 144 -18.03 -10.66 2.52
C GLU A 144 -16.74 -9.95 2.99
N LYS A 145 -15.71 -9.94 2.16
CA LYS A 145 -14.48 -9.19 2.43
C LYS A 145 -14.71 -7.67 2.44
N HIS A 146 -15.51 -7.16 1.52
CA HIS A 146 -15.91 -5.75 1.49
C HIS A 146 -16.64 -5.36 2.78
N ALA A 147 -17.58 -6.18 3.26
CA ALA A 147 -18.27 -5.94 4.53
C ALA A 147 -17.33 -5.88 5.73
N ARG A 148 -16.14 -6.48 5.63
CA ARG A 148 -15.05 -6.41 6.62
C ARG A 148 -14.02 -5.30 6.33
N GLY A 149 -14.30 -4.40 5.37
CA GLY A 149 -13.46 -3.27 5.00
C GLY A 149 -12.34 -3.57 3.99
N ASN A 150 -12.36 -4.74 3.34
CA ASN A 150 -11.36 -5.10 2.33
C ASN A 150 -11.95 -5.07 0.91
N ASP A 151 -11.66 -3.99 0.18
CA ASP A 151 -12.17 -3.72 -1.17
C ASP A 151 -11.25 -4.21 -2.30
N TYR A 152 -10.10 -4.76 -1.97
CA TYR A 152 -9.03 -5.05 -2.93
C TYR A 152 -9.49 -5.99 -4.05
N ASP A 153 -10.11 -7.11 -3.71
CA ASP A 153 -10.54 -8.12 -4.67
C ASP A 153 -11.68 -7.60 -5.55
N LEU A 154 -12.70 -7.00 -4.93
CA LEU A 154 -13.87 -6.49 -5.62
C LEU A 154 -13.53 -5.38 -6.61
N SER A 155 -12.63 -4.48 -6.22
CA SER A 155 -12.14 -3.38 -7.07
C SER A 155 -11.40 -3.85 -8.33
N ARG A 156 -10.90 -5.09 -8.33
CA ARG A 156 -10.19 -5.73 -9.46
C ARG A 156 -11.06 -6.68 -10.28
N GLY A 157 -12.32 -6.87 -9.91
CA GLY A 157 -13.25 -7.80 -10.59
C GLY A 157 -12.96 -9.26 -10.22
N VAL A 158 -12.40 -9.51 -9.06
CA VAL A 158 -12.28 -10.83 -8.44
C VAL A 158 -13.50 -11.03 -7.56
N PHE A 159 -14.30 -12.07 -7.83
CA PHE A 159 -15.58 -12.27 -7.14
C PHE A 159 -15.51 -13.28 -6.01
N LEU A 160 -14.57 -14.23 -6.11
CA LEU A 160 -14.36 -15.29 -5.14
C LEU A 160 -12.89 -15.40 -4.76
N THR A 161 -12.63 -15.71 -3.51
CA THR A 161 -11.35 -16.23 -3.04
C THR A 161 -11.58 -17.63 -2.51
N ALA A 162 -10.65 -18.53 -2.80
CA ALA A 162 -10.73 -19.92 -2.40
C ALA A 162 -9.47 -20.30 -1.62
N SER A 163 -9.62 -20.66 -0.36
CA SER A 163 -8.54 -21.18 0.47
C SER A 163 -8.55 -22.72 0.38
N CYS A 164 -7.55 -23.27 -0.30
CA CYS A 164 -7.45 -24.70 -0.54
C CYS A 164 -7.21 -25.45 0.78
N ARG A 165 -7.84 -26.61 0.90
CA ARG A 165 -7.65 -27.56 1.99
C ARG A 165 -6.93 -28.78 1.44
N GLY A 166 -5.66 -28.94 1.81
CA GLY A 166 -4.78 -29.98 1.26
C GLY A 166 -4.10 -29.56 -0.06
N PRO A 167 -3.34 -30.47 -0.68
CA PRO A 167 -2.56 -30.20 -1.87
C PRO A 167 -3.44 -29.84 -3.07
N LEU A 168 -2.98 -28.87 -3.86
CA LEU A 168 -3.63 -28.45 -5.09
C LEU A 168 -3.15 -29.34 -6.24
N HIS A 169 -4.10 -30.06 -6.87
CA HIS A 169 -3.79 -30.91 -8.02
C HIS A 169 -3.64 -30.08 -9.28
N THR A 170 -2.55 -30.30 -10.00
CA THR A 170 -2.17 -29.52 -11.18
C THR A 170 -2.00 -30.42 -12.39
N GLU A 171 -2.75 -30.15 -13.44
CA GLU A 171 -2.61 -30.81 -14.73
C GLU A 171 -2.09 -29.83 -15.78
N PRO A 172 -1.25 -30.26 -16.73
CA PRO A 172 -0.81 -29.43 -17.83
C PRO A 172 -2.00 -28.87 -18.60
N GLY A 173 -2.02 -27.57 -18.81
CA GLY A 173 -3.10 -26.89 -19.51
C GLY A 173 -2.88 -26.83 -21.02
N GLN A 174 -3.94 -26.56 -21.77
CA GLN A 174 -3.83 -26.31 -23.21
C GLN A 174 -3.32 -24.90 -23.48
N ALA A 175 -2.36 -24.75 -24.38
CA ALA A 175 -1.90 -23.47 -24.87
C ALA A 175 -3.06 -22.73 -25.57
N SER A 176 -3.37 -21.52 -25.12
CA SER A 176 -4.41 -20.68 -25.72
C SER A 176 -3.81 -19.32 -26.10
N VAL A 177 -4.21 -18.78 -27.23
CA VAL A 177 -3.81 -17.44 -27.66
C VAL A 177 -4.14 -16.37 -26.62
N ARG A 178 -5.21 -16.57 -25.85
CA ARG A 178 -5.62 -15.66 -24.76
C ARG A 178 -4.60 -15.62 -23.60
N LEU A 179 -3.85 -16.69 -23.42
CA LEU A 179 -2.82 -16.82 -22.37
C LEU A 179 -1.41 -16.48 -22.87
N ALA A 180 -1.25 -16.21 -24.16
CA ALA A 180 0.03 -15.84 -24.77
C ALA A 180 0.74 -14.67 -24.04
N PRO A 181 0.04 -13.60 -23.61
CA PRO A 181 0.68 -12.53 -22.83
C PRO A 181 1.22 -13.01 -21.49
N ALA A 182 0.48 -13.84 -20.75
CA ALA A 182 0.93 -14.38 -19.46
C ALA A 182 2.10 -15.37 -19.64
N MET A 183 2.05 -16.21 -20.67
CA MET A 183 3.16 -17.12 -21.01
C MET A 183 4.43 -16.37 -21.41
N LEU A 184 4.30 -15.28 -22.18
CA LEU A 184 5.45 -14.43 -22.50
C LEU A 184 5.99 -13.75 -21.24
N ALA A 185 5.15 -13.28 -20.34
CA ALA A 185 5.58 -12.70 -19.06
C ALA A 185 6.46 -13.65 -18.27
N GLU A 186 6.09 -14.96 -18.19
CA GLU A 186 6.89 -15.98 -17.51
C GLU A 186 8.24 -16.19 -18.18
N ARG A 187 8.27 -16.30 -19.52
CA ARG A 187 9.51 -16.43 -20.27
C ARG A 187 10.43 -15.22 -20.08
N LEU A 188 9.86 -14.01 -20.13
CA LEU A 188 10.60 -12.77 -19.87
C LEU A 188 11.11 -12.70 -18.44
N ARG A 189 10.33 -13.15 -17.44
CA ARG A 189 10.76 -13.23 -16.03
C ARG A 189 11.98 -14.13 -15.88
N ALA A 190 11.96 -15.32 -16.47
CA ALA A 190 13.09 -16.23 -16.48
C ALA A 190 14.31 -15.63 -17.21
N ALA A 191 14.09 -15.03 -18.37
CA ALA A 191 15.14 -14.39 -19.16
C ALA A 191 15.80 -13.20 -18.42
N ILE A 192 15.02 -12.38 -17.73
CA ILE A 192 15.54 -11.28 -16.90
C ILE A 192 16.39 -11.83 -15.76
N ARG A 193 15.92 -12.86 -15.05
CA ARG A 193 16.70 -13.49 -13.96
C ARG A 193 18.02 -14.08 -14.45
N ALA A 194 18.04 -14.63 -15.66
CA ALA A 194 19.24 -15.21 -16.24
C ALA A 194 20.24 -14.18 -16.80
N ALA A 195 19.75 -13.03 -17.33
CA ALA A 195 20.58 -12.04 -17.99
C ALA A 195 21.08 -10.92 -17.05
N PHE A 196 20.24 -10.46 -16.12
CA PHE A 196 20.57 -9.33 -15.24
C PHE A 196 21.24 -9.78 -13.93
N PRO A 197 22.15 -8.96 -13.36
CA PRO A 197 22.71 -9.19 -12.03
C PRO A 197 21.59 -9.27 -10.96
N SER A 198 21.80 -10.11 -9.94
CA SER A 198 20.81 -10.39 -8.89
C SER A 198 20.33 -9.16 -8.13
N ASP A 199 21.18 -8.14 -7.96
CA ASP A 199 20.88 -6.87 -7.29
C ASP A 199 19.96 -5.94 -8.10
N THR A 200 19.81 -6.17 -9.42
CA THR A 200 19.02 -5.32 -10.32
C THR A 200 17.88 -6.06 -11.01
N ALA A 201 17.96 -7.39 -11.11
CA ALA A 201 16.95 -8.21 -11.79
C ALA A 201 15.53 -7.99 -11.24
N GLY A 202 15.37 -7.95 -9.90
CA GLY A 202 14.08 -7.68 -9.25
C GLY A 202 13.49 -6.31 -9.60
N PHE A 203 14.34 -5.29 -9.71
CA PHE A 203 13.90 -3.95 -10.11
C PHE A 203 13.44 -3.93 -11.58
N ILE A 204 14.17 -4.60 -12.47
CA ILE A 204 13.79 -4.72 -13.89
C ILE A 204 12.48 -5.50 -14.04
N GLN A 205 12.27 -6.58 -13.28
CA GLN A 205 11.00 -7.33 -13.30
C GLN A 205 9.83 -6.45 -12.86
N ALA A 206 10.00 -5.68 -11.78
CA ALA A 206 8.99 -4.75 -11.31
C ALA A 206 8.66 -3.69 -12.37
N LEU A 207 9.68 -3.11 -13.02
CA LEU A 207 9.54 -2.06 -14.02
C LEU A 207 8.87 -2.56 -15.31
N LEU A 208 9.25 -3.75 -15.81
CA LEU A 208 8.77 -4.28 -17.10
C LEU A 208 7.49 -5.09 -16.99
N LEU A 209 7.35 -5.89 -15.93
CA LEU A 209 6.27 -6.87 -15.78
C LEU A 209 5.29 -6.52 -14.66
N GLY A 210 5.61 -5.51 -13.83
CA GLY A 210 4.83 -5.18 -12.66
C GLY A 210 5.01 -6.13 -11.47
N ASP A 211 5.92 -7.10 -11.60
CA ASP A 211 6.21 -8.09 -10.58
C ASP A 211 7.20 -7.54 -9.55
N LYS A 212 6.71 -7.25 -8.36
CA LYS A 212 7.48 -6.64 -7.26
C LYS A 212 8.02 -7.66 -6.27
N THR A 213 7.82 -8.95 -6.49
CA THR A 213 8.27 -10.01 -5.57
C THR A 213 9.78 -10.03 -5.41
N GLY A 214 10.51 -9.71 -6.48
CA GLY A 214 11.97 -9.61 -6.46
C GLY A 214 12.55 -8.33 -5.84
N LEU A 215 11.73 -7.38 -5.40
CA LEU A 215 12.17 -6.20 -4.67
C LEU A 215 12.14 -6.48 -3.16
N SER A 216 13.23 -6.11 -2.47
CA SER A 216 13.24 -6.15 -1.01
C SER A 216 12.16 -5.24 -0.43
N TYR A 217 11.68 -5.55 0.79
CA TYR A 217 10.76 -4.67 1.50
C TYR A 217 11.37 -3.27 1.68
N GLU A 218 12.66 -3.21 1.98
CA GLU A 218 13.41 -1.97 2.14
C GLU A 218 13.38 -1.09 0.89
N ASP A 219 13.64 -1.67 -0.29
CA ASP A 219 13.61 -0.91 -1.54
C ASP A 219 12.19 -0.44 -1.88
N LYS A 220 11.16 -1.28 -1.62
CA LYS A 220 9.75 -0.87 -1.77
C LYS A 220 9.42 0.34 -0.91
N ASN A 221 9.87 0.34 0.34
CA ASN A 221 9.64 1.43 1.28
C ASN A 221 10.43 2.69 0.91
N ASP A 222 11.73 2.57 0.59
CA ASP A 222 12.56 3.69 0.14
C ASP A 222 11.99 4.34 -1.13
N LEU A 223 11.49 3.55 -2.09
CA LEU A 223 10.78 4.04 -3.29
C LEU A 223 9.49 4.81 -2.92
N ALA A 224 8.75 4.34 -1.93
CA ALA A 224 7.53 5.01 -1.47
C ALA A 224 7.85 6.33 -0.77
N ILE A 225 8.84 6.37 0.13
CA ILE A 225 9.30 7.58 0.82
C ILE A 225 9.86 8.60 -0.17
N ALA A 226 10.67 8.16 -1.13
CA ALA A 226 11.20 9.01 -2.20
C ALA A 226 10.11 9.46 -3.21
N GLY A 227 8.90 8.85 -3.17
CA GLY A 227 7.73 9.22 -3.97
C GLY A 227 7.76 8.73 -5.41
N ILE A 228 8.62 7.76 -5.77
CA ILE A 228 8.69 7.18 -7.12
C ILE A 228 8.22 5.73 -7.20
N TYR A 229 7.62 5.18 -6.15
CA TYR A 229 7.08 3.82 -6.17
C TYR A 229 6.09 3.58 -7.31
N HIS A 230 5.31 4.61 -7.68
CA HIS A 230 4.39 4.61 -8.81
C HIS A 230 5.07 4.44 -10.18
N ALA A 231 6.34 4.82 -10.30
CA ALA A 231 7.11 4.70 -11.54
C ALA A 231 7.72 3.31 -11.73
N VAL A 232 7.90 2.54 -10.66
CA VAL A 232 8.32 1.13 -10.70
C VAL A 232 7.11 0.21 -10.90
N ALA A 233 5.92 0.63 -10.47
CA ALA A 233 4.69 -0.07 -10.84
C ALA A 233 4.34 0.24 -12.30
N VAL A 234 3.83 -0.75 -13.04
CA VAL A 234 3.41 -0.51 -14.43
C VAL A 234 2.35 0.58 -14.46
N SER A 235 2.65 1.66 -15.16
CA SER A 235 1.88 2.90 -15.17
C SER A 235 1.64 3.40 -16.59
N GLY A 236 0.89 4.51 -16.68
CA GLY A 236 0.65 5.19 -17.94
C GLY A 236 1.92 5.63 -18.68
N MET A 237 3.00 5.91 -17.95
CA MET A 237 4.30 6.25 -18.52
C MET A 237 4.84 5.12 -19.40
N HIS A 238 4.79 3.88 -18.95
CA HIS A 238 5.28 2.70 -19.69
C HIS A 238 4.51 2.50 -21.00
N VAL A 239 3.17 2.61 -20.97
CA VAL A 239 2.35 2.53 -22.18
C VAL A 239 2.68 3.67 -23.15
N SER A 240 2.87 4.89 -22.64
CA SER A 240 3.24 6.05 -23.48
C SER A 240 4.61 5.91 -24.11
N ILE A 241 5.60 5.40 -23.37
CA ILE A 241 6.95 5.15 -23.87
C ILE A 241 6.91 4.06 -24.94
N LEU A 242 6.23 2.95 -24.70
CA LEU A 242 6.08 1.86 -25.66
C LEU A 242 5.49 2.36 -27.00
N LEU A 243 4.40 3.13 -26.92
CA LEU A 243 3.76 3.69 -28.11
C LEU A 243 4.61 4.77 -28.79
N GLY A 244 5.36 5.55 -28.02
CA GLY A 244 6.35 6.49 -28.54
C GLY A 244 7.48 5.80 -29.30
N MET A 245 7.99 4.67 -28.79
CA MET A 245 8.97 3.83 -29.50
C MET A 245 8.41 3.31 -30.83
N ILE A 246 7.18 2.79 -30.81
CA ILE A 246 6.54 2.28 -32.02
C ILE A 246 6.31 3.41 -33.04
N LEU A 247 5.86 4.59 -32.60
CA LEU A 247 5.70 5.76 -33.47
C LEU A 247 7.03 6.18 -34.11
N LEU A 248 8.10 6.17 -33.34
CA LEU A 248 9.46 6.45 -33.83
C LEU A 248 9.91 5.42 -34.88
N LEU A 249 9.71 4.14 -34.61
CA LEU A 249 10.04 3.04 -35.56
C LEU A 249 9.19 3.12 -36.82
N CYS A 250 7.97 3.64 -36.73
CA CYS A 250 7.10 3.89 -37.89
C CYS A 250 7.44 5.19 -38.67
N GLY A 251 8.56 5.85 -38.35
CA GLY A 251 8.95 7.10 -38.99
C GLY A 251 7.96 8.26 -38.78
N GLY A 252 7.20 8.27 -37.69
CA GLY A 252 6.17 9.27 -37.40
C GLY A 252 4.82 9.02 -38.12
N ASN A 253 4.65 7.91 -38.84
CA ASN A 253 3.40 7.59 -39.52
C ASN A 253 2.33 7.15 -38.51
N HIS A 254 1.40 8.05 -38.17
CA HIS A 254 0.34 7.80 -37.19
C HIS A 254 -0.59 6.63 -37.55
N ARG A 255 -0.82 6.34 -38.85
CA ARG A 255 -1.66 5.20 -39.27
C ARG A 255 -0.99 3.88 -38.95
N LEU A 256 0.30 3.76 -39.33
CA LEU A 256 1.08 2.56 -39.06
C LEU A 256 1.30 2.39 -37.54
N ALA A 257 1.61 3.49 -36.84
CA ALA A 257 1.76 3.49 -35.39
C ALA A 257 0.46 3.09 -34.66
N ALA A 258 -0.72 3.49 -35.15
CA ALA A 258 -1.98 3.04 -34.59
C ALA A 258 -2.23 1.55 -34.86
N ALA A 259 -1.98 1.09 -36.10
CA ALA A 259 -2.19 -0.31 -36.50
C ALA A 259 -1.31 -1.30 -35.72
N LEU A 260 -0.07 -0.95 -35.44
CA LEU A 260 0.89 -1.78 -34.69
C LEU A 260 0.87 -1.50 -33.19
N GLY A 261 0.76 -0.22 -32.81
CA GLY A 261 0.87 0.22 -31.44
C GLY A 261 -0.33 -0.15 -30.56
N LEU A 262 -1.55 -0.07 -31.08
CA LEU A 262 -2.73 -0.41 -30.27
C LEU A 262 -2.77 -1.89 -29.87
N PRO A 263 -2.54 -2.86 -30.80
CA PRO A 263 -2.41 -4.26 -30.43
C PRO A 263 -1.23 -4.52 -29.45
N ALA A 264 -0.07 -3.89 -29.69
CA ALA A 264 1.09 -4.04 -28.83
C ALA A 264 0.82 -3.48 -27.43
N ALA A 265 0.19 -2.33 -27.30
CA ALA A 265 -0.20 -1.77 -26.01
C ALA A 265 -1.22 -2.65 -25.29
N ALA A 266 -2.26 -3.15 -25.99
CA ALA A 266 -3.23 -4.06 -25.42
C ALA A 266 -2.56 -5.35 -24.93
N PHE A 267 -1.66 -5.93 -25.72
CA PHE A 267 -0.87 -7.10 -25.34
C PHE A 267 -0.01 -6.84 -24.11
N PHE A 268 0.71 -5.70 -24.08
CA PHE A 268 1.54 -5.30 -22.92
C PHE A 268 0.70 -5.09 -21.66
N ILE A 269 -0.45 -4.43 -21.75
CA ILE A 269 -1.35 -4.22 -20.62
C ILE A 269 -1.82 -5.56 -20.03
N VAL A 270 -2.23 -6.51 -20.89
CA VAL A 270 -2.66 -7.84 -20.43
C VAL A 270 -1.47 -8.62 -19.85
N MET A 271 -0.29 -8.55 -20.47
CA MET A 271 0.95 -9.20 -20.01
C MET A 271 1.32 -8.76 -18.58
N THR A 272 1.06 -7.50 -18.24
CA THR A 272 1.37 -6.93 -16.91
C THR A 272 0.24 -7.06 -15.90
N GLY A 273 -0.80 -7.86 -16.19
CA GLY A 273 -1.93 -8.10 -15.29
C GLY A 273 -3.02 -7.02 -15.32
N ALA A 274 -3.05 -6.20 -16.36
CA ALA A 274 -4.06 -5.16 -16.62
C ALA A 274 -4.30 -4.19 -15.43
N PRO A 275 -3.27 -3.59 -14.80
CA PRO A 275 -3.48 -2.65 -13.72
C PRO A 275 -4.29 -1.44 -14.21
N ALA A 276 -5.20 -0.92 -13.37
CA ALA A 276 -6.12 0.16 -13.73
C ALA A 276 -5.43 1.39 -14.35
N SER A 277 -4.22 1.73 -13.86
CA SER A 277 -3.40 2.82 -14.38
C SER A 277 -2.93 2.59 -15.84
N ALA A 278 -2.56 1.35 -16.18
CA ALA A 278 -2.14 0.98 -17.53
C ALA A 278 -3.33 0.89 -18.48
N VAL A 279 -4.46 0.32 -18.04
CA VAL A 279 -5.70 0.27 -18.82
C VAL A 279 -6.20 1.68 -19.15
N ARG A 280 -6.25 2.58 -18.16
CA ARG A 280 -6.59 3.99 -18.37
C ARG A 280 -5.70 4.62 -19.45
N ALA A 281 -4.38 4.45 -19.30
CA ALA A 281 -3.44 5.02 -20.26
C ALA A 281 -3.61 4.43 -21.66
N GLY A 282 -3.86 3.12 -21.76
CA GLY A 282 -4.15 2.45 -23.02
C GLY A 282 -5.36 3.05 -23.72
N VAL A 283 -6.48 3.25 -23.01
CA VAL A 283 -7.67 3.91 -23.56
C VAL A 283 -7.37 5.35 -23.99
N MET A 284 -6.68 6.12 -23.14
CA MET A 284 -6.33 7.50 -23.47
C MET A 284 -5.40 7.59 -24.69
N GLN A 285 -4.38 6.76 -24.75
CA GLN A 285 -3.44 6.74 -25.89
C GLN A 285 -4.09 6.22 -27.17
N ALA A 286 -5.02 5.26 -27.07
CA ALA A 286 -5.82 4.84 -28.21
C ALA A 286 -6.62 6.01 -28.80
N LEU A 287 -7.26 6.81 -27.95
CA LEU A 287 -7.98 8.00 -28.40
C LEU A 287 -7.05 9.04 -29.03
N VAL A 288 -5.85 9.26 -28.43
CA VAL A 288 -4.84 10.17 -28.99
C VAL A 288 -4.34 9.71 -30.35
N LEU A 289 -4.02 8.43 -30.53
CA LEU A 289 -3.54 7.87 -31.79
C LEU A 289 -4.63 7.81 -32.87
N CYS A 290 -5.89 7.60 -32.48
CA CYS A 290 -7.02 7.54 -33.42
C CYS A 290 -7.55 8.94 -33.78
N ALA A 291 -7.35 9.97 -32.98
CA ALA A 291 -7.86 11.32 -33.24
C ALA A 291 -7.44 11.88 -34.61
N PRO A 292 -6.18 11.82 -35.05
CA PRO A 292 -5.76 12.26 -36.38
C PRO A 292 -6.39 11.45 -37.51
N LEU A 293 -6.68 10.15 -37.30
CA LEU A 293 -7.27 9.26 -38.29
C LEU A 293 -8.71 9.67 -38.61
N VAL A 294 -9.44 10.18 -37.60
CA VAL A 294 -10.83 10.68 -37.74
C VAL A 294 -10.87 12.21 -37.91
N ARG A 295 -9.73 12.86 -38.16
CA ARG A 295 -9.61 14.32 -38.35
C ARG A 295 -10.17 15.12 -37.16
N ARG A 296 -9.95 14.65 -35.94
CA ARG A 296 -10.34 15.31 -34.71
C ARG A 296 -9.12 15.75 -33.91
N GLU A 297 -9.23 16.89 -33.27
CA GLU A 297 -8.23 17.33 -32.29
C GLU A 297 -8.36 16.55 -30.98
N ASN A 298 -7.23 16.29 -30.35
CA ASN A 298 -7.22 15.66 -29.05
C ASN A 298 -7.67 16.65 -27.99
N ASP A 299 -8.66 16.28 -27.18
CA ASP A 299 -9.18 17.04 -26.07
C ASP A 299 -8.92 16.28 -24.75
N PRO A 300 -7.82 16.60 -24.01
CA PRO A 300 -7.41 15.82 -22.84
C PRO A 300 -8.51 15.61 -21.79
N PRO A 301 -9.32 16.62 -21.40
CA PRO A 301 -10.41 16.40 -20.46
C PRO A 301 -11.48 15.43 -20.94
N THR A 302 -11.83 15.48 -22.23
CA THR A 302 -12.80 14.51 -22.82
C THR A 302 -12.19 13.11 -22.83
N THR A 303 -10.90 13.00 -23.13
CA THR A 303 -10.16 11.72 -23.15
C THR A 303 -10.10 11.08 -21.74
N ILE A 304 -9.86 11.88 -20.68
CA ILE A 304 -9.90 11.40 -19.30
C ILE A 304 -11.30 10.89 -18.94
N CYS A 305 -12.34 11.66 -19.27
CA CYS A 305 -13.73 11.29 -18.97
C CYS A 305 -14.16 10.03 -19.72
N ALA A 306 -13.71 9.85 -20.97
CA ALA A 306 -13.99 8.65 -21.75
C ALA A 306 -13.30 7.42 -21.10
N ALA A 307 -12.04 7.56 -20.70
CA ALA A 307 -11.32 6.47 -20.01
C ALA A 307 -11.99 6.08 -18.69
N LEU A 308 -12.44 7.06 -17.90
CA LEU A 308 -13.17 6.80 -16.65
C LEU A 308 -14.45 6.03 -16.92
N LEU A 309 -15.24 6.47 -17.92
CA LEU A 309 -16.48 5.80 -18.28
C LEU A 309 -16.27 4.35 -18.71
N VAL A 310 -15.24 4.08 -19.53
CA VAL A 310 -14.89 2.72 -19.97
C VAL A 310 -14.55 1.82 -18.77
N LEU A 311 -13.74 2.31 -17.84
CA LEU A 311 -13.33 1.54 -16.68
C LEU A 311 -14.50 1.26 -15.73
N LEU A 312 -15.35 2.27 -15.46
CA LEU A 312 -16.52 2.09 -14.60
C LEU A 312 -17.62 1.26 -15.28
N ALA A 313 -17.70 1.26 -16.62
CA ALA A 313 -18.57 0.36 -17.35
C ALA A 313 -18.09 -1.10 -17.29
N GLN A 314 -16.78 -1.34 -17.22
CA GLN A 314 -16.23 -2.69 -17.02
C GLN A 314 -16.45 -3.19 -15.59
N ASN A 315 -16.20 -2.34 -14.59
CA ASN A 315 -16.40 -2.64 -13.19
C ASN A 315 -16.69 -1.36 -12.39
N PRO A 316 -17.91 -1.10 -11.93
CA PRO A 316 -18.23 0.09 -11.15
C PRO A 316 -17.48 0.12 -9.80
N TRP A 317 -17.16 -1.05 -9.21
CA TRP A 317 -16.39 -1.20 -7.98
C TRP A 317 -14.92 -0.80 -8.16
N ALA A 318 -14.42 -0.65 -9.38
CA ALA A 318 -13.08 -0.13 -9.65
C ALA A 318 -12.87 1.28 -9.07
N LEU A 319 -13.93 2.02 -8.75
CA LEU A 319 -13.85 3.31 -8.07
C LEU A 319 -13.21 3.20 -6.67
N LEU A 320 -13.32 2.04 -6.00
CA LEU A 320 -12.68 1.75 -4.72
C LEU A 320 -11.17 1.46 -4.87
N ASN A 321 -10.69 1.24 -6.10
CA ASN A 321 -9.27 0.96 -6.35
C ASN A 321 -8.43 2.23 -6.17
N VAL A 322 -7.57 2.24 -5.14
CA VAL A 322 -6.68 3.37 -4.82
C VAL A 322 -5.77 3.73 -6.00
N GLY A 323 -5.28 2.73 -6.75
CA GLY A 323 -4.46 2.95 -7.94
C GLY A 323 -5.22 3.67 -9.06
N LEU A 324 -6.51 3.39 -9.23
CA LEU A 324 -7.38 4.13 -10.16
C LEU A 324 -7.58 5.56 -9.67
N GLN A 325 -7.95 5.75 -8.41
CA GLN A 325 -8.17 7.07 -7.82
C GLN A 325 -6.94 7.97 -7.97
N LEU A 326 -5.75 7.49 -7.57
CA LEU A 326 -4.48 8.21 -7.70
C LEU A 326 -4.15 8.54 -9.16
N SER A 327 -4.37 7.58 -10.06
CA SER A 327 -4.07 7.73 -11.47
C SER A 327 -4.92 8.81 -12.14
N PHE A 328 -6.23 8.87 -11.84
CA PHE A 328 -7.12 9.92 -12.36
C PHE A 328 -6.85 11.26 -11.70
N ALA A 329 -6.67 11.32 -10.38
CA ALA A 329 -6.33 12.54 -9.66
C ALA A 329 -5.03 13.17 -10.20
N SER A 330 -3.96 12.39 -10.31
CA SER A 330 -2.67 12.84 -10.85
C SER A 330 -2.80 13.38 -12.27
N THR A 331 -3.52 12.66 -13.15
CA THR A 331 -3.70 13.10 -14.54
C THR A 331 -4.53 14.37 -14.62
N ALA A 332 -5.59 14.49 -13.83
CA ALA A 332 -6.38 15.72 -13.75
C ALA A 332 -5.52 16.90 -13.28
N GLY A 333 -4.69 16.70 -12.25
CA GLY A 333 -3.74 17.71 -11.77
C GLY A 333 -2.81 18.20 -12.88
N ILE A 334 -2.21 17.29 -13.63
CA ILE A 334 -1.31 17.64 -14.75
C ILE A 334 -2.08 18.42 -15.83
N VAL A 335 -3.23 17.92 -16.27
CA VAL A 335 -3.99 18.52 -17.39
C VAL A 335 -4.52 19.91 -17.04
N PHE A 336 -4.96 20.13 -15.80
CA PHE A 336 -5.59 21.41 -15.44
C PHE A 336 -4.60 22.43 -14.89
N PHE A 337 -3.50 22.02 -14.25
CA PHE A 337 -2.63 22.94 -13.50
C PHE A 337 -1.20 23.05 -14.03
N ALA A 338 -0.60 21.98 -14.59
CA ALA A 338 0.83 22.00 -14.94
C ALA A 338 1.19 23.09 -15.95
N GLY A 339 0.36 23.29 -16.97
CA GLY A 339 0.59 24.34 -17.99
C GLY A 339 0.48 25.77 -17.44
N GLY A 340 -0.42 26.00 -16.48
CA GLY A 340 -0.55 27.29 -15.78
C GLY A 340 0.65 27.57 -14.90
N LEU A 341 1.06 26.59 -14.11
CA LEU A 341 2.23 26.65 -13.24
C LEU A 341 3.53 26.89 -14.03
N TYR A 342 3.71 26.14 -15.13
CA TYR A 342 4.86 26.33 -16.02
C TYR A 342 4.93 27.76 -16.59
N ARG A 343 3.82 28.32 -17.09
CA ARG A 343 3.77 29.69 -17.59
C ARG A 343 4.15 30.69 -16.51
N SER A 344 3.52 30.59 -15.34
CA SER A 344 3.79 31.50 -14.22
C SER A 344 5.28 31.50 -13.80
N LEU A 345 5.91 30.31 -13.74
CA LEU A 345 7.32 30.19 -13.40
C LEU A 345 8.24 30.63 -14.53
N SER A 346 7.93 30.27 -15.78
CA SER A 346 8.77 30.64 -16.93
C SER A 346 8.76 32.15 -17.27
N GLU A 347 7.70 32.86 -16.88
CA GLU A 347 7.58 34.33 -17.03
C GLU A 347 8.33 35.09 -15.92
N ASN A 348 8.78 34.42 -14.86
CA ASN A 348 9.60 35.07 -13.83
C ASN A 348 10.90 35.62 -14.43
N ARG A 349 11.27 36.84 -14.04
CA ARG A 349 12.42 37.61 -14.62
C ARG A 349 13.75 36.84 -14.59
N LEU A 350 14.01 36.08 -13.51
CA LEU A 350 15.25 35.29 -13.36
C LEU A 350 15.22 34.03 -14.25
N LEU A 351 14.15 33.24 -14.15
CA LEU A 351 14.00 31.99 -14.93
C LEU A 351 13.90 32.27 -16.43
N SER A 352 13.19 33.35 -16.84
CA SER A 352 13.04 33.67 -18.25
C SER A 352 14.41 33.96 -18.92
N ARG A 353 15.36 34.58 -18.22
CA ARG A 353 16.72 34.82 -18.74
C ARG A 353 17.47 33.49 -18.99
N LEU A 354 17.31 32.49 -18.12
CA LEU A 354 17.95 31.18 -18.23
C LEU A 354 17.29 30.29 -19.30
N LEU A 355 15.98 30.49 -19.51
CA LEU A 355 15.18 29.65 -20.44
C LEU A 355 15.16 30.21 -21.88
N ARG A 356 15.46 31.49 -22.11
CA ARG A 356 15.43 32.14 -23.44
C ARG A 356 16.45 31.62 -24.46
N PRO A 357 17.71 31.34 -24.09
CA PRO A 357 18.69 30.84 -25.05
C PRO A 357 18.23 29.53 -25.71
N LYS A 358 18.55 29.35 -27.01
CA LYS A 358 18.27 28.10 -27.75
C LYS A 358 19.49 27.17 -27.72
N ASN A 359 19.96 26.79 -26.54
CA ASN A 359 21.09 25.88 -26.35
C ASN A 359 20.66 24.63 -25.57
N VAL A 360 21.56 23.66 -25.49
CA VAL A 360 21.31 22.38 -24.80
C VAL A 360 20.93 22.59 -23.34
N LEU A 361 21.63 23.51 -22.64
CA LEU A 361 21.38 23.80 -21.22
C LEU A 361 19.96 24.33 -20.98
N SER A 362 19.53 25.33 -21.79
CA SER A 362 18.19 25.86 -21.66
C SER A 362 17.09 24.86 -22.03
N SER A 363 17.38 23.93 -22.94
CA SER A 363 16.47 22.81 -23.28
C SER A 363 16.35 21.83 -22.12
N LEU A 364 17.45 21.52 -21.47
CA LEU A 364 17.48 20.67 -20.26
C LEU A 364 16.71 21.36 -19.11
N LEU A 365 16.96 22.65 -18.86
CA LEU A 365 16.27 23.41 -17.82
C LEU A 365 14.74 23.49 -18.08
N ARG A 366 14.32 23.65 -19.33
CA ARG A 366 12.89 23.58 -19.70
C ARG A 366 12.29 22.20 -19.41
N ALA A 367 13.00 21.13 -19.76
CA ALA A 367 12.55 19.76 -19.47
C ALA A 367 12.43 19.52 -17.96
N MET A 368 13.44 19.94 -17.18
CA MET A 368 13.41 19.83 -15.71
C MET A 368 12.27 20.65 -15.10
N LEU A 369 12.07 21.89 -15.55
CA LEU A 369 10.96 22.73 -15.08
C LEU A 369 9.60 22.12 -15.44
N THR A 370 9.46 21.56 -16.62
CA THR A 370 8.24 20.84 -17.04
C THR A 370 7.98 19.63 -16.15
N ALA A 371 8.99 18.80 -15.91
CA ALA A 371 8.89 17.63 -15.02
C ALA A 371 8.50 18.04 -13.59
N LEU A 372 9.12 19.11 -13.07
CA LEU A 372 8.81 19.68 -11.75
C LEU A 372 7.35 20.18 -11.67
N CYS A 373 6.90 20.94 -12.66
CA CYS A 373 5.51 21.43 -12.72
C CYS A 373 4.50 20.29 -12.82
N CYS A 374 4.78 19.26 -13.62
CA CYS A 374 3.93 18.08 -13.73
C CYS A 374 3.87 17.33 -12.39
N THR A 375 5.01 17.13 -11.72
CA THR A 375 5.07 16.44 -10.43
C THR A 375 4.30 17.19 -9.36
N ILE A 376 4.53 18.50 -9.20
CA ILE A 376 3.82 19.32 -8.20
C ILE A 376 2.31 19.30 -8.48
N SER A 377 1.90 19.49 -9.72
CA SER A 377 0.48 19.52 -10.11
C SER A 377 -0.20 18.15 -9.87
N SER A 378 0.49 17.06 -10.15
CA SER A 378 0.05 15.70 -9.86
C SER A 378 -0.11 15.49 -8.36
N MET A 379 0.90 15.88 -7.57
CA MET A 379 0.90 15.71 -6.11
C MET A 379 -0.24 16.47 -5.44
N VAL A 380 -0.52 17.71 -5.83
CA VAL A 380 -1.61 18.50 -5.25
C VAL A 380 -2.95 17.76 -5.34
N PHE A 381 -3.24 17.10 -6.45
CA PHE A 381 -4.48 16.34 -6.62
C PHE A 381 -4.46 14.95 -5.96
N ALA A 382 -3.30 14.30 -5.94
CA ALA A 382 -3.13 13.00 -5.31
C ALA A 382 -3.03 13.07 -3.77
N LEU A 383 -2.62 14.22 -3.21
CA LEU A 383 -2.33 14.40 -1.79
C LEU A 383 -3.48 13.98 -0.85
N PRO A 384 -4.76 14.33 -1.08
CA PRO A 384 -5.83 13.88 -0.20
C PRO A 384 -5.94 12.35 -0.15
N ILE A 385 -5.80 11.69 -1.32
CA ILE A 385 -5.89 10.25 -1.43
C ILE A 385 -4.68 9.58 -0.76
N THR A 386 -3.47 10.08 -1.02
CA THR A 386 -2.25 9.54 -0.40
C THR A 386 -2.25 9.74 1.12
N ALA A 387 -2.72 10.88 1.59
CA ALA A 387 -2.84 11.17 3.01
C ALA A 387 -3.81 10.21 3.73
N LEU A 388 -4.99 9.99 3.13
CA LEU A 388 -6.02 9.12 3.73
C LEU A 388 -5.69 7.63 3.63
N GLN A 389 -5.09 7.19 2.50
CA GLN A 389 -4.86 5.77 2.26
C GLN A 389 -3.52 5.26 2.78
N PHE A 390 -2.49 6.09 2.75
CA PHE A 390 -1.13 5.68 3.14
C PHE A 390 -0.59 6.41 4.36
N GLY A 391 -1.29 7.43 4.85
CA GLY A 391 -0.81 8.24 5.97
C GLY A 391 0.55 8.92 5.73
N THR A 392 1.03 8.94 4.49
CA THR A 392 2.38 9.40 4.14
C THR A 392 2.37 10.27 2.89
N VAL A 393 3.08 11.38 2.93
CA VAL A 393 3.26 12.30 1.79
C VAL A 393 4.74 12.55 1.57
N SER A 394 5.26 12.14 0.41
CA SER A 394 6.68 12.36 0.06
C SER A 394 6.95 13.83 -0.26
N LEU A 395 7.84 14.46 0.49
CA LEU A 395 8.37 15.80 0.18
C LEU A 395 9.57 15.73 -0.79
N ALA A 396 10.25 14.60 -0.85
CA ALA A 396 11.39 14.37 -1.76
C ALA A 396 10.95 14.15 -3.21
N ALA A 397 9.69 13.75 -3.45
CA ALA A 397 9.18 13.37 -4.77
C ALA A 397 9.45 14.39 -5.89
N PRO A 398 9.28 15.73 -5.72
CA PRO A 398 9.56 16.69 -6.80
C PRO A 398 10.99 16.64 -7.30
N VAL A 399 11.95 16.50 -6.40
CA VAL A 399 13.38 16.43 -6.73
C VAL A 399 13.74 15.07 -7.31
N VAL A 400 13.32 13.99 -6.64
CA VAL A 400 13.63 12.63 -7.06
C VAL A 400 13.03 12.32 -8.43
N ASN A 401 11.81 12.75 -8.73
CA ASN A 401 11.19 12.58 -10.04
C ASN A 401 11.99 13.26 -11.16
N VAL A 402 12.46 14.49 -10.94
CA VAL A 402 13.28 15.20 -11.92
C VAL A 402 14.60 14.45 -12.19
N LEU A 403 15.20 13.84 -11.17
CA LEU A 403 16.46 13.11 -11.27
C LEU A 403 16.31 11.70 -11.86
N ALA A 404 15.24 10.99 -11.52
CA ALA A 404 15.11 9.55 -11.77
C ALA A 404 14.22 9.19 -12.98
N LEU A 405 13.13 9.93 -13.28
CA LEU A 405 12.15 9.47 -14.28
C LEU A 405 12.71 9.31 -15.70
N TRP A 406 13.61 10.18 -16.12
CA TRP A 406 14.25 10.06 -17.45
C TRP A 406 15.16 8.82 -17.53
N MET A 407 15.85 8.49 -16.42
CA MET A 407 16.68 7.28 -16.34
C MET A 407 15.80 6.03 -16.37
N LEU A 408 14.67 6.03 -15.68
CA LEU A 408 13.70 4.93 -15.71
C LEU A 408 13.14 4.71 -17.12
N SER A 409 12.97 5.78 -17.91
CA SER A 409 12.56 5.66 -19.31
C SER A 409 13.60 4.94 -20.16
N ILE A 410 14.89 5.25 -19.96
CA ILE A 410 16.01 4.55 -20.65
C ILE A 410 16.06 3.09 -20.19
N VAL A 411 15.97 2.84 -18.89
CA VAL A 411 15.99 1.49 -18.32
C VAL A 411 14.80 0.66 -18.82
N PHE A 412 13.61 1.25 -18.95
CA PHE A 412 12.44 0.57 -19.49
C PHE A 412 12.65 0.16 -20.97
N CYS A 413 13.06 1.10 -21.83
CA CYS A 413 13.30 0.83 -23.23
C CYS A 413 14.41 -0.23 -23.42
N GLY A 414 15.56 0.03 -22.82
CA GLY A 414 16.71 -0.85 -22.92
C GLY A 414 16.45 -2.21 -22.27
N GLY A 415 15.81 -2.21 -21.12
CA GLY A 415 15.44 -3.43 -20.39
C GLY A 415 14.48 -4.32 -21.17
N LEU A 416 13.46 -3.72 -21.81
CA LEU A 416 12.52 -4.46 -22.66
C LEU A 416 13.25 -5.10 -23.86
N LEU A 417 14.09 -4.34 -24.56
CA LEU A 417 14.88 -4.85 -25.69
C LEU A 417 15.87 -5.94 -25.24
N THR A 418 16.53 -5.75 -24.09
CA THR A 418 17.47 -6.73 -23.54
C THR A 418 16.73 -8.01 -23.11
N ALA A 419 15.55 -7.90 -22.47
CA ALA A 419 14.76 -9.06 -22.09
C ALA A 419 14.26 -9.86 -23.30
N LEU A 420 13.86 -9.18 -24.38
CA LEU A 420 13.51 -9.83 -25.65
C LEU A 420 14.72 -10.49 -26.30
N LEU A 421 15.87 -9.81 -26.29
CA LEU A 421 17.14 -10.38 -26.81
C LEU A 421 17.57 -11.63 -26.02
N ALA A 422 17.35 -11.64 -24.72
CA ALA A 422 17.69 -12.76 -23.84
C ALA A 422 16.92 -14.05 -24.18
N LEU A 423 15.75 -13.95 -24.80
CA LEU A 423 14.99 -15.12 -25.27
C LEU A 423 15.68 -15.87 -26.41
N ALA A 424 16.56 -15.19 -27.16
CA ALA A 424 17.25 -15.75 -28.32
C ALA A 424 18.77 -15.84 -28.12
N LEU A 425 19.40 -14.84 -27.50
CA LEU A 425 20.85 -14.64 -27.41
C LEU A 425 21.26 -14.19 -26.01
N LEU A 426 21.25 -15.12 -25.04
CA LEU A 426 21.50 -14.83 -23.63
C LEU A 426 22.85 -14.15 -23.36
N ALA A 427 23.91 -14.58 -24.04
CA ALA A 427 25.25 -14.00 -23.86
C ALA A 427 25.32 -12.51 -24.27
N ALA A 428 24.74 -12.16 -25.43
CA ALA A 428 24.66 -10.77 -25.88
C ALA A 428 23.76 -9.93 -24.95
N ALA A 429 22.64 -10.50 -24.52
CA ALA A 429 21.75 -9.87 -23.56
C ALA A 429 22.45 -9.59 -22.21
N GLY A 430 23.33 -10.48 -21.75
CA GLY A 430 24.11 -10.29 -20.53
C GLY A 430 24.99 -9.05 -20.55
N VAL A 431 25.63 -8.74 -21.68
CA VAL A 431 26.42 -7.51 -21.86
C VAL A 431 25.54 -6.26 -21.79
N CYS A 432 24.39 -6.29 -22.48
CA CYS A 432 23.42 -5.19 -22.42
C CYS A 432 22.85 -5.00 -21.00
N ALA A 433 22.52 -6.11 -20.32
CA ALA A 433 22.01 -6.13 -18.96
C ALA A 433 23.02 -5.56 -17.96
N TRP A 434 24.30 -5.92 -18.10
CA TRP A 434 25.37 -5.35 -17.28
C TRP A 434 25.44 -3.82 -17.43
N ALA A 435 25.43 -3.32 -18.66
CA ALA A 435 25.45 -1.88 -18.92
C ALA A 435 24.22 -1.15 -18.33
N LEU A 436 23.03 -1.73 -18.47
CA LEU A 436 21.77 -1.18 -17.95
C LEU A 436 21.64 -1.28 -16.42
N SER A 437 22.42 -2.13 -15.78
CA SER A 437 22.46 -2.23 -14.32
C SER A 437 22.99 -0.97 -13.65
N TRP A 438 23.86 -0.20 -14.32
CA TRP A 438 24.41 1.03 -13.76
C TRP A 438 23.38 2.14 -13.56
N PRO A 439 22.55 2.51 -14.55
CA PRO A 439 21.47 3.46 -14.31
C PRO A 439 20.44 2.94 -13.28
N VAL A 440 20.18 1.64 -13.18
CA VAL A 440 19.32 1.08 -12.12
C VAL A 440 19.93 1.31 -10.75
N ARG A 441 21.21 0.98 -10.56
CA ARG A 441 21.95 1.21 -9.30
C ARG A 441 21.98 2.69 -8.93
N LEU A 442 22.14 3.57 -9.92
CA LEU A 442 22.12 5.03 -9.69
C LEU A 442 20.73 5.50 -9.23
N VAL A 443 19.64 5.00 -9.84
CA VAL A 443 18.28 5.29 -9.37
C VAL A 443 18.09 4.80 -7.93
N LEU A 444 18.49 3.57 -7.61
CA LEU A 444 18.41 3.04 -6.25
C LEU A 444 19.25 3.84 -5.25
N LEU A 445 20.44 4.31 -5.67
CA LEU A 445 21.29 5.17 -4.82
C LEU A 445 20.61 6.51 -4.51
N ILE A 446 20.03 7.17 -5.53
CA ILE A 446 19.27 8.42 -5.36
C ILE A 446 18.08 8.20 -4.41
N VAL A 447 17.34 7.11 -4.61
CA VAL A 447 16.15 6.77 -3.80
C VAL A 447 16.54 6.51 -2.34
N ARG A 448 17.52 5.64 -2.11
CA ARG A 448 18.01 5.32 -0.77
C ARG A 448 18.62 6.54 -0.07
N GLY A 449 19.31 7.40 -0.82
CA GLY A 449 19.83 8.68 -0.31
C GLY A 449 18.72 9.65 0.08
N ALA A 450 17.72 9.81 -0.78
CA ALA A 450 16.57 10.67 -0.49
C ALA A 450 15.74 10.15 0.69
N ALA A 451 15.52 8.84 0.80
CA ALA A 451 14.75 8.23 1.89
C ALA A 451 15.40 8.42 3.27
N LYS A 452 16.73 8.59 3.34
CA LYS A 452 17.46 8.86 4.59
C LYS A 452 17.34 10.30 5.09
N LEU A 453 16.85 11.22 4.27
CA LEU A 453 16.70 12.62 4.69
C LEU A 453 15.62 12.72 5.78
N PRO A 454 15.82 13.51 6.84
CA PRO A 454 14.92 13.58 8.00
C PRO A 454 13.51 14.06 7.65
N PHE A 455 13.36 14.82 6.55
CA PHE A 455 12.06 15.32 6.07
C PHE A 455 11.71 14.80 4.67
N ALA A 456 12.18 13.62 4.30
CA ALA A 456 11.85 13.01 3.01
C ALA A 456 10.34 12.79 2.83
N ALA A 457 9.64 12.49 3.92
CA ALA A 457 8.20 12.31 3.94
C ALA A 457 7.58 12.91 5.21
N LEU A 458 6.32 13.34 5.10
CA LEU A 458 5.45 13.69 6.21
C LEU A 458 4.54 12.52 6.53
N TYR A 459 4.42 12.17 7.81
CA TYR A 459 3.56 11.10 8.31
C TYR A 459 2.31 11.70 8.92
N LEU A 460 1.14 11.42 8.32
CA LEU A 460 -0.16 12.01 8.66
C LEU A 460 -1.00 10.99 9.47
N GLU A 461 -0.47 10.54 10.60
CA GLU A 461 -1.10 9.48 11.42
C GLU A 461 -1.99 10.03 12.56
N ASN A 462 -2.14 11.34 12.67
CA ASN A 462 -2.98 11.92 13.70
C ASN A 462 -3.93 13.00 13.14
N GLY A 463 -5.00 13.28 13.89
CA GLY A 463 -6.05 14.21 13.48
C GLY A 463 -5.55 15.64 13.24
N TYR A 464 -4.51 16.08 13.93
CA TYR A 464 -3.95 17.43 13.77
C TYR A 464 -3.32 17.60 12.39
N LEU A 465 -2.53 16.63 11.95
CA LEU A 465 -1.87 16.68 10.64
C LEU A 465 -2.87 16.51 9.50
N ILE A 466 -3.91 15.69 9.70
CA ILE A 466 -5.02 15.59 8.75
C ILE A 466 -5.75 16.94 8.65
N ALA A 467 -6.03 17.61 9.78
CA ALA A 467 -6.66 18.92 9.79
C ALA A 467 -5.80 19.97 9.05
N ALA A 468 -4.48 19.96 9.26
CA ALA A 468 -3.55 20.80 8.50
C ALA A 468 -3.64 20.54 7.00
N ALA A 469 -3.64 19.29 6.56
CA ALA A 469 -3.76 18.91 5.16
C ALA A 469 -5.10 19.38 4.55
N VAL A 470 -6.22 19.19 5.25
CA VAL A 470 -7.55 19.66 4.83
C VAL A 470 -7.58 21.20 4.70
N PHE A 471 -7.00 21.93 5.66
CA PHE A 471 -6.91 23.38 5.61
C PHE A 471 -6.08 23.86 4.40
N LEU A 472 -4.89 23.26 4.19
CA LEU A 472 -4.02 23.61 3.07
C LEU A 472 -4.71 23.36 1.73
N TYR A 473 -5.45 22.27 1.62
CA TYR A 473 -6.20 21.94 0.42
C TYR A 473 -7.37 22.91 0.20
N GLY A 474 -8.12 23.25 1.24
CA GLY A 474 -9.20 24.24 1.19
C GLY A 474 -8.68 25.64 0.81
N LEU A 475 -7.51 26.05 1.34
CA LEU A 475 -6.85 27.30 1.00
C LEU A 475 -6.39 27.30 -0.47
N ALA A 476 -5.80 26.22 -0.95
CA ALA A 476 -5.39 26.08 -2.35
C ALA A 476 -6.61 26.15 -3.30
N LEU A 477 -7.71 25.52 -2.94
CA LEU A 477 -8.97 25.57 -3.69
C LEU A 477 -9.56 26.99 -3.71
N LEU A 478 -9.55 27.68 -2.56
CA LEU A 478 -9.99 29.08 -2.46
C LEU A 478 -9.19 30.00 -3.39
N LEU A 479 -7.85 29.87 -3.39
CA LEU A 479 -6.96 30.62 -4.26
C LEU A 479 -7.20 30.29 -5.74
N ALA A 480 -7.48 29.03 -6.08
CA ALA A 480 -7.78 28.62 -7.44
C ALA A 480 -9.12 29.20 -7.94
N LEU A 481 -10.15 29.22 -7.09
CA LEU A 481 -11.47 29.73 -7.43
C LEU A 481 -11.58 31.26 -7.39
N ARG A 482 -10.87 31.90 -6.46
CA ARG A 482 -10.87 33.36 -6.24
C ARG A 482 -9.45 33.91 -6.00
N PRO A 483 -8.59 33.98 -7.04
CA PRO A 483 -7.18 34.34 -6.89
C PRO A 483 -6.92 35.76 -6.33
N ARG A 484 -7.95 36.61 -6.31
CA ARG A 484 -7.87 37.97 -5.72
C ARG A 484 -8.43 38.07 -4.30
N ALA A 485 -9.02 36.96 -3.74
CA ALA A 485 -9.63 37.01 -2.41
C ALA A 485 -8.60 37.18 -1.30
N VAL A 486 -7.38 36.65 -1.48
CA VAL A 486 -6.30 36.68 -0.49
C VAL A 486 -4.98 36.97 -1.21
N ARG A 487 -4.14 37.83 -0.63
CA ARG A 487 -2.79 38.04 -1.16
C ARG A 487 -1.94 36.81 -0.95
N PHE A 488 -1.09 36.44 -1.93
CA PHE A 488 -0.24 35.26 -1.88
C PHE A 488 0.53 35.10 -0.55
N TRP A 489 1.14 36.22 -0.06
CA TRP A 489 1.88 36.21 1.19
C TRP A 489 1.00 35.95 2.44
N GLN A 490 -0.24 36.43 2.42
CA GLN A 490 -1.19 36.14 3.51
C GLN A 490 -1.61 34.66 3.50
N ALA A 491 -1.84 34.11 2.32
CA ALA A 491 -2.14 32.67 2.18
C ALA A 491 -0.93 31.82 2.61
N ALA A 492 0.28 32.17 2.19
CA ALA A 492 1.51 31.48 2.58
C ALA A 492 1.75 31.56 4.10
N ALA A 493 1.54 32.73 4.71
CA ALA A 493 1.66 32.92 6.15
C ALA A 493 0.61 32.08 6.91
N ALA A 494 -0.66 32.08 6.46
CA ALA A 494 -1.71 31.26 7.05
C ALA A 494 -1.41 29.75 6.93
N ALA A 495 -0.93 29.32 5.77
CA ALA A 495 -0.51 27.94 5.54
C ALA A 495 0.61 27.50 6.50
N LEU A 496 1.65 28.35 6.61
CA LEU A 496 2.78 28.10 7.51
C LEU A 496 2.33 28.05 8.98
N LEU A 497 1.53 29.03 9.40
CA LEU A 497 1.05 29.14 10.78
C LEU A 497 0.20 27.93 11.16
N VAL A 498 -0.79 27.58 10.34
CA VAL A 498 -1.68 26.44 10.64
C VAL A 498 -0.89 25.13 10.66
N THR A 499 0.02 24.93 9.70
CA THR A 499 0.87 23.73 9.68
C THR A 499 1.76 23.66 10.92
N ALA A 500 2.42 24.76 11.29
CA ALA A 500 3.25 24.84 12.49
C ALA A 500 2.45 24.61 13.77
N CYS A 501 1.25 25.21 13.89
CA CYS A 501 0.35 24.98 15.03
C CYS A 501 -0.09 23.52 15.12
N CYS A 502 -0.52 22.92 14.02
CA CYS A 502 -0.96 21.51 14.00
C CYS A 502 0.20 20.55 14.33
N MET A 503 1.40 20.81 13.81
CA MET A 503 2.60 20.04 14.20
C MET A 503 2.93 20.23 15.68
N GLY A 504 2.91 21.45 16.18
CA GLY A 504 3.14 21.76 17.59
C GLY A 504 2.12 21.06 18.51
N LEU A 505 0.83 21.09 18.14
CA LEU A 505 -0.21 20.38 18.88
C LEU A 505 -0.02 18.86 18.84
N SER A 506 0.36 18.31 17.68
CA SER A 506 0.68 16.89 17.55
C SER A 506 1.81 16.44 18.47
N CYS A 507 2.90 17.23 18.50
CA CYS A 507 4.03 16.95 19.38
C CYS A 507 3.64 17.15 20.86
N ALA A 508 2.89 18.19 21.17
CA ALA A 508 2.43 18.48 22.53
C ALA A 508 1.49 17.40 23.06
N ASP A 509 0.54 16.94 22.26
CA ASP A 509 -0.42 15.88 22.65
C ASP A 509 0.28 14.56 23.02
N TYR A 510 1.43 14.29 22.42
CA TYR A 510 2.27 13.14 22.78
C TYR A 510 3.22 13.44 23.96
N ALA A 511 3.69 14.67 24.09
CA ALA A 511 4.71 15.05 25.09
C ALA A 511 4.13 15.52 26.44
N LEU A 512 2.89 16.04 26.46
CA LEU A 512 2.26 16.59 27.69
C LEU A 512 1.90 15.55 28.76
N PRO A 513 1.34 14.37 28.43
CA PRO A 513 1.11 13.34 29.43
C PRO A 513 2.43 12.89 30.08
N ASP A 514 2.46 12.59 31.36
CA ASP A 514 3.66 12.13 32.05
C ASP A 514 4.11 10.76 31.54
N SER A 515 3.15 9.91 31.21
CA SER A 515 3.38 8.62 30.57
C SER A 515 2.42 8.36 29.41
N CYS A 516 2.89 7.67 28.39
CA CYS A 516 2.10 7.26 27.24
C CYS A 516 2.55 5.87 26.80
N PHE A 517 1.61 4.94 26.72
CA PHE A 517 1.85 3.59 26.23
C PHE A 517 0.97 3.32 25.02
N SER A 518 1.55 2.79 23.94
CA SER A 518 0.82 2.46 22.73
C SER A 518 1.16 1.06 22.26
N MET A 519 0.14 0.23 22.07
CA MET A 519 0.20 -1.05 21.39
C MET A 519 -0.16 -0.80 19.93
N LEU A 520 0.80 -0.95 19.03
CA LEU A 520 0.62 -0.68 17.61
C LEU A 520 -0.11 -1.84 16.93
N ASP A 521 -1.00 -1.52 16.00
CA ASP A 521 -1.56 -2.54 15.11
C ASP A 521 -0.53 -2.90 14.05
N VAL A 522 0.12 -4.04 14.23
CA VAL A 522 1.12 -4.63 13.34
C VAL A 522 0.64 -5.92 12.68
N GLY A 523 -0.68 -6.18 12.75
CA GLY A 523 -1.25 -7.48 12.38
C GLY A 523 -0.88 -8.55 13.41
N GLN A 524 -0.53 -9.76 12.95
CA GLN A 524 -0.08 -10.81 13.85
C GLN A 524 1.36 -10.55 14.27
N GLY A 525 1.58 -10.23 15.54
CA GLY A 525 2.87 -9.91 16.15
C GLY A 525 2.75 -8.84 17.23
N GLN A 526 3.88 -8.34 17.71
CA GLN A 526 3.93 -7.38 18.83
C GLN A 526 4.87 -6.22 18.55
N CYS A 527 4.37 -5.01 18.75
CA CYS A 527 5.15 -3.78 18.76
C CYS A 527 4.52 -2.76 19.72
N LEU A 528 5.24 -2.43 20.75
CA LEU A 528 4.78 -1.57 21.82
C LEU A 528 5.68 -0.36 21.93
N VAL A 529 5.11 0.82 22.15
CA VAL A 529 5.87 2.05 22.38
C VAL A 529 5.49 2.59 23.75
N SER A 530 6.47 2.70 24.64
CA SER A 530 6.31 3.28 25.97
C SER A 530 7.11 4.58 26.07
N ARG A 531 6.46 5.63 26.54
CA ARG A 531 7.12 6.88 26.92
C ARG A 531 6.84 7.19 28.39
N SER A 532 7.90 7.42 29.14
CA SER A 532 7.86 7.88 30.53
C SER A 532 8.73 9.13 30.65
N GLY A 533 8.12 10.26 30.93
CA GLY A 533 8.77 11.56 30.89
C GLY A 533 9.41 11.82 29.52
N LYS A 534 10.72 11.96 29.45
CA LYS A 534 11.50 12.16 28.21
C LYS A 534 12.03 10.85 27.60
N SER A 535 11.93 9.75 28.31
CA SER A 535 12.46 8.45 27.87
C SER A 535 11.47 7.76 26.94
N VAL A 536 11.92 7.31 25.80
CA VAL A 536 11.11 6.54 24.82
C VAL A 536 11.72 5.16 24.69
N SER A 537 10.88 4.16 24.91
CA SER A 537 11.24 2.75 24.77
C SER A 537 10.32 2.08 23.76
N VAL A 538 10.86 1.21 22.92
CA VAL A 538 10.11 0.30 22.07
C VAL A 538 10.31 -1.10 22.63
N ILE A 539 9.22 -1.82 22.87
CA ILE A 539 9.24 -3.20 23.35
C ILE A 539 8.70 -4.08 22.26
N ASP A 540 9.50 -4.97 21.75
CA ASP A 540 9.33 -5.73 20.55
C ASP A 540 9.08 -4.84 19.30
N CYS A 541 9.36 -5.37 18.15
CA CYS A 541 9.15 -4.70 16.89
C CYS A 541 8.96 -5.76 15.79
N GLY A 542 7.93 -6.56 15.95
CA GLY A 542 7.59 -7.63 15.04
C GLY A 542 6.13 -7.56 14.61
N GLY A 543 5.78 -8.27 13.55
CA GLY A 543 4.43 -8.29 13.04
C GLY A 543 4.29 -9.10 11.76
N GLN A 544 3.10 -8.99 11.20
CA GLN A 544 2.80 -9.60 9.93
C GLN A 544 3.65 -8.94 8.83
N GLU A 545 4.51 -9.72 8.19
CA GLU A 545 5.54 -9.23 7.27
C GLU A 545 6.57 -8.31 7.95
N ASP A 546 7.53 -7.84 7.20
CA ASP A 546 8.57 -6.92 7.69
C ASP A 546 8.08 -5.46 7.88
N ALA A 547 6.76 -5.22 7.90
CA ALA A 547 6.18 -3.87 7.91
C ALA A 547 6.14 -3.22 9.30
N SER A 548 6.22 -3.99 10.37
CA SER A 548 6.08 -3.51 11.76
C SER A 548 7.10 -2.43 12.13
N GLY A 549 8.33 -2.54 11.66
CA GLY A 549 9.37 -1.54 11.88
C GLY A 549 9.07 -0.19 11.23
N GLU A 550 8.46 -0.18 10.05
CA GLU A 550 8.00 1.05 9.42
C GLU A 550 6.77 1.62 10.15
N THR A 551 5.84 0.78 10.61
CA THR A 551 4.70 1.20 11.43
C THR A 551 5.19 1.88 12.72
N ALA A 552 6.15 1.29 13.42
CA ALA A 552 6.76 1.90 14.60
C ALA A 552 7.48 3.21 14.28
N ALA A 553 8.27 3.25 13.21
CA ALA A 553 8.98 4.45 12.78
C ALA A 553 8.02 5.59 12.43
N ARG A 554 6.96 5.31 11.69
CA ARG A 554 5.92 6.29 11.32
C ARG A 554 5.20 6.83 12.55
N PHE A 555 4.83 5.95 13.48
CA PHE A 555 4.20 6.34 14.74
C PHE A 555 5.09 7.32 15.54
N LEU A 556 6.38 7.04 15.64
CA LEU A 556 7.36 7.86 16.36
C LEU A 556 7.61 9.19 15.62
N LEU A 557 7.91 9.13 14.31
CA LEU A 557 8.25 10.31 13.51
C LEU A 557 7.07 11.29 13.37
N ALA A 558 5.83 10.79 13.27
CA ALA A 558 4.62 11.62 13.26
C ALA A 558 4.43 12.42 14.57
N ARG A 559 5.09 12.00 15.66
CA ARG A 559 5.08 12.63 16.97
C ARG A 559 6.37 13.40 17.29
N GLY A 560 7.24 13.55 16.29
CA GLY A 560 8.50 14.28 16.43
C GLY A 560 9.62 13.49 17.12
N VAL A 561 9.43 12.20 17.38
CA VAL A 561 10.44 11.34 18.01
C VAL A 561 11.37 10.78 16.94
N THR A 562 12.59 11.29 16.89
CA THR A 562 13.63 10.85 15.94
C THR A 562 14.65 9.91 16.57
N GLN A 563 14.60 9.74 17.90
CA GLN A 563 15.49 8.89 18.66
C GLN A 563 14.72 8.13 19.75
N VAL A 564 14.98 6.84 19.84
CA VAL A 564 14.50 5.91 20.87
C VAL A 564 15.66 5.64 21.84
N ASP A 565 15.38 5.74 23.12
CA ASP A 565 16.42 5.49 24.13
C ASP A 565 16.70 3.99 24.25
N ARG A 566 15.66 3.17 24.15
CA ARG A 566 15.76 1.72 24.35
C ARG A 566 14.87 0.96 23.37
N LEU A 567 15.41 -0.08 22.78
CA LEU A 567 14.66 -1.15 22.13
C LEU A 567 14.86 -2.40 22.97
N ILE A 568 13.78 -3.00 23.43
CA ILE A 568 13.80 -4.20 24.28
C ILE A 568 13.14 -5.30 23.48
N LEU A 569 13.83 -6.40 23.23
CA LEU A 569 13.24 -7.58 22.60
C LEU A 569 12.99 -8.62 23.67
N THR A 570 11.74 -9.07 23.76
CA THR A 570 11.37 -10.13 24.68
C THR A 570 12.02 -11.44 24.29
N HIS A 571 12.01 -11.77 22.99
CA HIS A 571 12.67 -12.94 22.39
C HIS A 571 12.92 -12.71 20.88
N PHE A 572 13.43 -13.73 20.16
CA PHE A 572 13.86 -13.58 18.77
C PHE A 572 12.93 -14.26 17.75
N ASP A 573 11.65 -14.43 18.07
CA ASP A 573 10.70 -14.93 17.08
C ASP A 573 10.32 -13.82 16.08
N ALA A 574 9.98 -14.20 14.86
CA ALA A 574 9.82 -13.26 13.76
C ALA A 574 8.73 -12.21 14.04
N ASP A 575 7.65 -12.60 14.66
CA ASP A 575 6.51 -11.74 15.02
C ASP A 575 6.78 -10.81 16.22
N HIS A 576 8.01 -10.88 16.81
CA HIS A 576 8.51 -9.94 17.82
C HIS A 576 9.70 -9.12 17.36
N CYS A 577 10.42 -9.51 16.29
CA CYS A 577 11.65 -8.82 15.93
C CYS A 577 11.91 -8.59 14.44
N ASN A 578 11.06 -9.07 13.52
CA ASN A 578 11.28 -8.93 12.06
C ASN A 578 11.35 -7.48 11.58
N GLY A 579 10.70 -6.52 12.28
CA GLY A 579 10.70 -5.10 11.95
C GLY A 579 11.88 -4.29 12.49
N VAL A 580 12.70 -4.87 13.36
CA VAL A 580 13.80 -4.12 14.02
C VAL A 580 14.76 -3.49 13.02
N ARG A 581 15.11 -4.20 11.97
CA ARG A 581 16.02 -3.69 10.94
C ARG A 581 15.48 -2.44 10.23
N GLN A 582 14.19 -2.40 9.98
CA GLN A 582 13.52 -1.24 9.37
C GLN A 582 13.46 -0.06 10.36
N LEU A 583 13.15 -0.34 11.63
CA LEU A 583 13.15 0.69 12.67
C LEU A 583 14.53 1.35 12.80
N LEU A 584 15.61 0.57 12.90
CA LEU A 584 17.00 1.05 13.00
C LEU A 584 17.44 1.92 11.81
N ARG A 585 16.87 1.72 10.63
CA ARG A 585 17.15 2.56 9.46
C ARG A 585 16.47 3.92 9.50
N ARG A 586 15.38 4.04 10.25
CA ARG A 586 14.49 5.21 10.25
C ARG A 586 14.64 6.07 11.50
N VAL A 587 14.88 5.43 12.63
CA VAL A 587 14.95 6.08 13.94
C VAL A 587 16.24 5.63 14.63
N ARG A 588 16.92 6.57 15.25
CA ARG A 588 18.12 6.23 16.03
C ARG A 588 17.72 5.52 17.31
N VAL A 589 18.30 4.34 17.55
CA VAL A 589 18.13 3.59 18.80
C VAL A 589 19.46 3.67 19.58
N LYS A 590 19.41 4.08 20.86
CA LYS A 590 20.63 4.17 21.68
C LYS A 590 21.08 2.79 22.14
N THR A 591 20.19 2.06 22.80
CA THR A 591 20.51 0.76 23.42
C THR A 591 19.46 -0.28 23.03
N LEU A 592 19.93 -1.46 22.63
CA LEU A 592 19.13 -2.65 22.37
C LEU A 592 19.35 -3.63 23.53
N TYR A 593 18.27 -3.96 24.26
CA TYR A 593 18.25 -4.98 25.30
C TYR A 593 17.70 -6.28 24.72
N VAL A 594 18.41 -7.38 24.94
CA VAL A 594 18.05 -8.71 24.41
C VAL A 594 18.27 -9.78 25.47
N PRO A 595 17.49 -10.87 25.47
CA PRO A 595 17.74 -11.98 26.37
C PRO A 595 19.08 -12.65 26.04
N GLU A 596 19.86 -12.98 27.09
CA GLU A 596 21.06 -13.79 26.92
C GLU A 596 20.71 -15.24 26.62
N LEU A 597 19.77 -15.77 27.37
CA LEU A 597 19.21 -17.09 27.17
C LEU A 597 18.19 -17.05 26.01
N SER A 598 18.65 -17.43 24.85
CA SER A 598 17.80 -17.53 23.65
C SER A 598 18.44 -18.48 22.64
N PRO A 599 17.66 -19.31 21.94
CA PRO A 599 18.18 -20.17 20.90
C PRO A 599 18.96 -19.37 19.85
N GLU A 600 20.08 -19.89 19.41
CA GLU A 600 20.77 -19.30 18.25
C GLU A 600 19.99 -19.59 16.97
N ASN A 601 19.54 -18.54 16.32
CA ASN A 601 18.91 -18.64 15.01
C ASN A 601 19.49 -17.58 14.06
N GLY A 602 19.31 -17.79 12.76
CA GLY A 602 19.84 -16.88 11.74
C GLY A 602 19.25 -15.48 11.82
N LEU A 603 18.07 -15.30 12.42
CA LEU A 603 17.41 -14.00 12.60
C LEU A 603 18.11 -13.21 13.71
N ARG A 604 18.40 -13.83 14.87
CA ARG A 604 19.18 -13.24 15.96
C ARG A 604 20.49 -12.66 15.45
N THR A 605 21.29 -13.48 14.74
CA THR A 605 22.59 -13.04 14.21
C THR A 605 22.47 -11.85 13.26
N LYS A 606 21.51 -11.89 12.31
CA LYS A 606 21.28 -10.79 11.37
C LYS A 606 20.85 -9.51 12.06
N LEU A 607 20.03 -9.63 13.09
CA LEU A 607 19.49 -8.50 13.85
C LEU A 607 20.58 -7.81 14.69
N LEU A 608 21.37 -8.59 15.44
CA LEU A 608 22.49 -8.07 16.22
C LEU A 608 23.52 -7.38 15.32
N PHE A 609 23.81 -7.97 14.17
CA PHE A 609 24.69 -7.35 13.17
C PHE A 609 24.13 -6.01 12.66
N ALA A 610 22.83 -5.95 12.35
CA ALA A 610 22.18 -4.71 11.90
C ALA A 610 22.19 -3.63 12.99
N ALA A 611 21.98 -4.00 14.25
CA ALA A 611 22.05 -3.07 15.39
C ALA A 611 23.46 -2.51 15.56
N ALA A 612 24.48 -3.36 15.48
CA ALA A 612 25.87 -2.94 15.54
C ALA A 612 26.24 -1.98 14.38
N GLN A 613 25.80 -2.29 13.16
CA GLN A 613 25.99 -1.39 12.01
C GLN A 613 25.29 -0.04 12.16
N ALA A 614 24.13 0.00 12.85
CA ALA A 614 23.41 1.23 13.15
C ALA A 614 24.07 2.06 14.28
N GLY A 615 25.10 1.53 14.93
CA GLY A 615 25.75 2.17 16.09
C GLY A 615 24.92 2.10 17.36
N THR A 616 24.04 1.10 17.46
CA THR A 616 23.22 0.83 18.65
C THR A 616 24.04 -0.01 19.64
N GLU A 617 24.08 0.42 20.91
CA GLU A 617 24.69 -0.36 22.01
C GLU A 617 23.82 -1.60 22.25
N ILE A 618 24.46 -2.79 22.31
CA ILE A 618 23.75 -4.04 22.56
C ILE A 618 24.04 -4.49 24.00
N ARG A 619 22.99 -4.75 24.77
CA ARG A 619 23.06 -5.25 26.14
C ARG A 619 22.32 -6.56 26.29
N PHE A 620 23.01 -7.59 26.67
CA PHE A 620 22.42 -8.88 27.03
C PHE A 620 21.94 -8.82 28.49
N VAL A 621 20.68 -9.23 28.69
CA VAL A 621 20.05 -9.23 30.02
C VAL A 621 20.21 -10.62 30.61
N THR A 622 21.08 -10.71 31.64
CA THR A 622 21.41 -11.91 32.45
C THR A 622 20.66 -11.95 33.77
N ASP A 623 20.45 -10.76 34.33
CA ASP A 623 19.84 -10.54 35.63
C ASP A 623 18.75 -9.47 35.54
N ASP A 624 17.90 -9.39 36.53
CA ASP A 624 16.87 -8.36 36.60
C ASP A 624 17.46 -6.95 36.59
N LEU A 625 16.87 -6.10 35.78
CA LEU A 625 17.38 -4.75 35.59
C LEU A 625 16.24 -3.73 35.87
N THR A 626 16.55 -2.74 36.69
CA THR A 626 15.70 -1.57 36.88
C THR A 626 16.31 -0.38 36.16
N LEU A 627 15.56 0.22 35.25
CA LEU A 627 15.99 1.36 34.45
C LEU A 627 15.71 2.69 35.16
N PRO A 628 16.38 3.79 34.78
CA PRO A 628 16.25 5.08 35.48
C PRO A 628 14.88 5.69 35.55
N ASP A 629 13.97 5.32 34.62
CA ASP A 629 12.59 5.76 34.54
C ASP A 629 11.62 4.82 35.29
N GLY A 630 12.13 3.89 36.08
CA GLY A 630 11.36 2.93 36.86
C GLY A 630 10.94 1.67 36.10
N MET A 631 11.20 1.59 34.79
CA MET A 631 10.92 0.37 34.01
C MET A 631 11.79 -0.78 34.54
N ARG A 632 11.19 -1.95 34.75
CA ARG A 632 11.90 -3.18 35.19
C ARG A 632 11.87 -4.19 34.04
N ILE A 633 13.02 -4.80 33.81
CA ILE A 633 13.19 -5.90 32.87
C ILE A 633 13.56 -7.12 33.71
N PHE A 634 12.72 -8.14 33.67
CA PHE A 634 12.96 -9.41 34.33
C PHE A 634 13.73 -10.34 33.39
N ALA A 635 14.81 -10.91 33.90
CA ALA A 635 15.61 -11.85 33.12
C ALA A 635 14.84 -13.13 32.78
N PRO A 636 15.21 -13.86 31.72
CA PRO A 636 14.54 -15.09 31.36
C PRO A 636 14.74 -16.14 32.47
N THR A 637 13.62 -16.77 32.85
CA THR A 637 13.64 -17.88 33.81
C THR A 637 13.53 -19.20 33.04
N GLY A 638 14.56 -20.04 33.04
CA GLY A 638 14.54 -21.36 32.34
C GLY A 638 15.85 -21.66 31.62
N SER A 639 15.79 -22.58 30.65
CA SER A 639 16.94 -22.94 29.80
C SER A 639 16.85 -22.29 28.43
N ALA A 640 18.01 -22.13 27.76
CA ALA A 640 18.06 -21.60 26.39
C ALA A 640 17.34 -22.49 25.35
N GLU A 641 17.03 -23.73 25.69
CA GLU A 641 16.35 -24.70 24.81
C GLU A 641 14.83 -24.64 24.93
N GLU A 642 14.30 -23.88 25.92
CA GLU A 642 12.85 -23.76 26.07
C GLU A 642 12.29 -22.79 25.01
N PRO A 643 11.34 -23.27 24.20
CA PRO A 643 10.63 -22.38 23.30
C PRO A 643 9.92 -21.31 24.15
N ASN A 644 9.99 -20.06 23.68
CA ASN A 644 9.31 -18.92 24.29
C ASN A 644 9.87 -18.48 25.69
N ALA A 645 11.10 -18.89 26.04
CA ALA A 645 11.81 -18.24 27.15
C ALA A 645 12.23 -16.82 26.71
N GLY A 646 11.80 -15.82 27.45
CA GLY A 646 12.05 -14.42 27.07
C GLY A 646 12.05 -13.46 28.25
N LEU A 647 12.31 -12.20 27.95
CA LEU A 647 12.24 -11.11 28.93
C LEU A 647 10.79 -10.78 29.24
N CYS A 648 10.51 -10.50 30.52
CA CYS A 648 9.30 -9.78 30.91
C CYS A 648 9.65 -8.31 31.16
N VAL A 649 8.73 -7.42 30.84
CA VAL A 649 8.92 -5.99 31.04
C VAL A 649 7.76 -5.43 31.84
N LEU A 650 8.06 -4.70 32.91
CA LEU A 650 7.12 -3.92 33.68
C LEU A 650 7.40 -2.43 33.40
N ALA A 651 6.56 -1.79 32.64
CA ALA A 651 6.60 -0.35 32.45
C ALA A 651 5.86 0.33 33.58
N ALA A 652 6.58 1.06 34.42
CA ALA A 652 6.01 1.85 35.49
C ALA A 652 5.48 3.18 34.95
N GLY A 653 4.26 3.55 35.28
CA GLY A 653 3.65 4.85 35.03
C GLY A 653 3.20 5.50 36.32
N GLU A 654 2.94 6.80 36.33
CA GLU A 654 2.46 7.49 37.53
C GLU A 654 1.05 7.02 37.97
N LYS A 655 0.22 6.64 37.00
CA LYS A 655 -1.18 6.25 37.24
C LYS A 655 -1.45 4.76 37.05
N TYR A 656 -0.61 4.07 36.28
CA TYR A 656 -0.81 2.66 35.98
C TYR A 656 0.51 2.00 35.62
N ASP A 657 0.67 0.77 36.06
CA ASP A 657 1.75 -0.11 35.66
C ASP A 657 1.26 -1.06 34.57
N ILE A 658 2.12 -1.36 33.61
CA ILE A 658 1.83 -2.25 32.48
C ILE A 658 2.83 -3.39 32.48
N LEU A 659 2.33 -4.62 32.65
CA LEU A 659 3.13 -5.83 32.56
C LEU A 659 3.04 -6.44 31.15
N MET A 660 4.18 -6.77 30.60
CA MET A 660 4.36 -7.43 29.30
C MET A 660 5.14 -8.71 29.51
N THR A 661 4.55 -9.85 29.19
CA THR A 661 5.14 -11.17 29.41
C THR A 661 5.76 -11.78 28.16
N GLY A 662 5.70 -11.06 27.00
CA GLY A 662 6.09 -11.64 25.72
C GLY A 662 5.29 -12.92 25.45
N ASP A 663 5.95 -13.95 24.94
CA ASP A 663 5.30 -15.23 24.59
C ASP A 663 5.48 -16.31 25.67
N LEU A 664 5.63 -15.92 26.94
CA LEU A 664 5.79 -16.89 28.02
C LEU A 664 4.66 -17.91 28.03
N SER A 665 5.05 -19.17 28.14
CA SER A 665 4.12 -20.26 28.40
C SER A 665 3.63 -20.23 29.85
N GLU A 666 2.52 -20.90 30.14
CA GLU A 666 1.97 -21.03 31.50
C GLU A 666 3.03 -21.53 32.51
N GLN A 667 3.91 -22.46 32.10
CA GLN A 667 5.00 -22.95 32.95
C GLN A 667 6.05 -21.85 33.24
N ALA A 668 6.40 -21.04 32.24
CA ALA A 668 7.31 -19.92 32.41
C ALA A 668 6.70 -18.80 33.27
N GLU A 669 5.39 -18.57 33.14
CA GLU A 669 4.65 -17.65 34.03
C GLU A 669 4.68 -18.13 35.48
N TYR A 670 4.49 -19.44 35.74
CA TYR A 670 4.61 -19.99 37.09
C TYR A 670 6.01 -19.84 37.68
N ARG A 671 7.05 -20.02 36.86
CA ARG A 671 8.46 -19.75 37.32
C ARG A 671 8.66 -18.28 37.65
N LEU A 672 8.20 -17.38 36.80
CA LEU A 672 8.24 -15.94 37.03
C LEU A 672 7.59 -15.59 38.39
N LEU A 673 6.40 -16.10 38.64
CA LEU A 673 5.66 -15.88 39.89
C LEU A 673 6.33 -16.52 41.12
N SER A 674 7.08 -17.61 40.96
CA SER A 674 7.79 -18.27 42.05
C SER A 674 9.10 -17.58 42.43
N THR A 675 9.70 -16.86 41.48
CA THR A 675 11.00 -16.17 41.66
C THR A 675 10.86 -14.68 41.95
N HIS A 676 9.70 -14.07 41.58
CA HIS A 676 9.50 -12.63 41.69
C HIS A 676 8.14 -12.34 42.34
N ASP A 677 8.14 -11.37 43.24
CA ASP A 677 6.91 -10.75 43.74
C ASP A 677 6.51 -9.64 42.77
N LEU A 678 5.60 -9.98 41.85
CA LEU A 678 5.11 -9.04 40.86
C LEU A 678 4.14 -8.05 41.49
N PRO A 679 4.30 -6.74 41.25
CA PRO A 679 3.35 -5.75 41.74
C PRO A 679 2.01 -5.89 41.02
N HIS A 680 0.99 -5.28 41.60
CA HIS A 680 -0.26 -5.03 40.91
C HIS A 680 0.01 -4.21 39.66
N ALA A 681 -0.43 -4.69 38.48
CA ALA A 681 -0.33 -3.95 37.22
C ALA A 681 -1.73 -3.74 36.65
N ALA A 682 -2.14 -2.47 36.57
CA ALA A 682 -3.47 -2.10 36.10
C ALA A 682 -3.73 -2.62 34.65
N VAL A 683 -2.67 -2.77 33.88
CA VAL A 683 -2.73 -3.26 32.49
C VAL A 683 -1.80 -4.45 32.30
N LEU A 684 -2.32 -5.50 31.71
CA LEU A 684 -1.56 -6.67 31.27
C LEU A 684 -1.58 -6.77 29.75
N VAL A 685 -0.43 -6.93 29.11
CA VAL A 685 -0.36 -7.38 27.72
C VAL A 685 -0.43 -8.90 27.72
N ALA A 686 -1.45 -9.44 27.07
CA ALA A 686 -1.67 -10.89 27.03
C ALA A 686 -0.49 -11.61 26.38
N GLY A 687 -0.01 -12.65 27.02
CA GLY A 687 1.10 -13.46 26.51
C GLY A 687 0.71 -14.18 25.22
N HIS A 688 1.67 -14.28 24.30
CA HIS A 688 1.58 -15.06 23.06
C HIS A 688 0.31 -14.75 22.25
N HIS A 689 0.00 -13.45 22.09
CA HIS A 689 -1.16 -12.95 21.35
C HIS A 689 -2.51 -13.49 21.83
N GLY A 690 -2.60 -13.90 23.10
CA GLY A 690 -3.78 -14.53 23.68
C GLY A 690 -3.91 -16.02 23.38
N ALA A 691 -2.80 -16.74 23.19
CA ALA A 691 -2.79 -18.20 23.04
C ALA A 691 -3.38 -18.91 24.26
N ALA A 692 -3.92 -20.11 24.06
CA ALA A 692 -4.53 -20.92 25.12
C ALA A 692 -3.52 -21.30 26.24
N ALA A 693 -2.25 -21.46 25.91
CA ALA A 693 -1.17 -21.87 26.81
C ALA A 693 -0.44 -20.71 27.49
N SER A 694 -1.00 -19.50 27.48
CA SER A 694 -0.42 -18.29 28.08
C SER A 694 -1.51 -17.49 28.81
N THR A 695 -1.13 -16.47 29.57
CA THR A 695 -2.04 -15.67 30.38
C THR A 695 -2.84 -16.52 31.36
N SER A 696 -2.11 -17.24 32.22
CA SER A 696 -2.68 -18.20 33.17
C SER A 696 -3.55 -17.56 34.28
N GLU A 697 -4.44 -18.35 34.86
CA GLU A 697 -5.21 -17.88 36.01
C GLU A 697 -4.33 -17.44 37.21
N ALA A 698 -3.14 -18.06 37.36
CA ALA A 698 -2.20 -17.71 38.40
C ALA A 698 -1.63 -16.31 38.18
N LEU A 699 -1.21 -16.00 36.94
CA LEU A 699 -0.73 -14.67 36.58
C LEU A 699 -1.84 -13.61 36.76
N LEU A 700 -3.04 -13.86 36.26
CA LEU A 700 -4.18 -12.95 36.42
C LEU A 700 -4.54 -12.68 37.89
N ARG A 701 -4.46 -13.70 38.77
CA ARG A 701 -4.71 -13.54 40.22
C ARG A 701 -3.57 -12.76 40.92
N ALA A 702 -2.34 -12.93 40.50
CA ALA A 702 -1.19 -12.22 41.08
C ALA A 702 -1.19 -10.75 40.67
N VAL A 703 -1.36 -10.47 39.39
CA VAL A 703 -1.26 -9.13 38.81
C VAL A 703 -2.54 -8.32 38.97
N LYS A 704 -3.72 -8.97 38.98
CA LYS A 704 -5.07 -8.37 39.10
C LYS A 704 -5.30 -7.21 38.13
N PRO A 705 -5.16 -7.42 36.82
CA PRO A 705 -5.29 -6.33 35.86
C PRO A 705 -6.74 -5.83 35.77
N GLU A 706 -6.90 -4.51 35.58
CA GLU A 706 -8.17 -3.88 35.24
C GLU A 706 -8.46 -4.02 33.72
N ALA A 707 -7.40 -4.01 32.90
CA ALA A 707 -7.48 -4.17 31.47
C ALA A 707 -6.41 -5.14 30.94
N VAL A 708 -6.78 -5.92 29.93
CA VAL A 708 -5.87 -6.80 29.19
C VAL A 708 -5.85 -6.35 27.73
N LEU A 709 -4.65 -6.05 27.24
CA LEU A 709 -4.42 -5.70 25.84
C LEU A 709 -3.94 -6.93 25.07
N ILE A 710 -4.50 -7.17 23.90
CA ILE A 710 -4.14 -8.28 23.04
C ILE A 710 -3.67 -7.75 21.69
N SER A 711 -2.40 -7.95 21.38
CA SER A 711 -1.83 -7.67 20.07
C SER A 711 -2.08 -8.86 19.14
N VAL A 712 -2.97 -8.72 18.17
CA VAL A 712 -3.41 -9.83 17.32
C VAL A 712 -3.88 -9.34 15.96
N GLY A 713 -3.63 -10.11 14.91
CA GLY A 713 -4.07 -9.80 13.55
C GLY A 713 -5.48 -10.31 13.27
N ALA A 714 -6.23 -9.56 12.48
CA ALA A 714 -7.53 -10.00 11.97
C ALA A 714 -7.34 -11.24 11.07
N ASP A 715 -8.26 -12.20 11.18
CA ASP A 715 -8.25 -13.44 10.39
C ASP A 715 -6.93 -14.25 10.47
N ASN A 716 -6.23 -14.20 11.62
CA ASN A 716 -4.98 -14.92 11.81
C ASN A 716 -5.17 -16.46 11.78
N ARG A 717 -4.18 -17.16 11.26
CA ARG A 717 -4.22 -18.63 11.09
C ARG A 717 -4.15 -19.42 12.40
N PHE A 718 -3.75 -18.77 13.49
CA PHE A 718 -3.55 -19.40 14.80
C PHE A 718 -4.84 -19.46 15.63
N SER A 719 -5.91 -18.83 15.15
CA SER A 719 -7.17 -18.66 15.88
C SER A 719 -6.98 -17.92 17.22
N HIS A 720 -6.03 -17.02 17.29
CA HIS A 720 -5.83 -16.13 18.44
C HIS A 720 -6.76 -14.91 18.38
N PRO A 721 -7.19 -14.35 19.53
CA PRO A 721 -7.04 -14.93 20.87
C PRO A 721 -7.92 -16.16 21.04
N ALA A 722 -7.44 -17.14 21.80
CA ALA A 722 -8.19 -18.37 22.11
C ALA A 722 -9.38 -18.07 23.02
N ASP A 723 -10.52 -18.72 22.78
CA ASP A 723 -11.74 -18.58 23.61
C ASP A 723 -11.48 -18.90 25.08
N GLU A 724 -10.56 -19.81 25.35
CA GLU A 724 -10.18 -20.18 26.70
C GLU A 724 -9.48 -19.02 27.43
N THR A 725 -8.56 -18.33 26.76
CA THR A 725 -7.89 -17.15 27.30
C THR A 725 -8.88 -16.01 27.53
N LEU A 726 -9.78 -15.75 26.60
CA LEU A 726 -10.84 -14.75 26.77
C LEU A 726 -11.74 -15.06 27.97
N ARG A 727 -12.10 -16.35 28.18
CA ARG A 727 -12.88 -16.76 29.36
C ARG A 727 -12.13 -16.60 30.66
N ARG A 728 -10.81 -16.88 30.71
CA ARG A 728 -9.96 -16.66 31.90
C ARG A 728 -9.89 -15.18 32.27
N ILE A 729 -9.69 -14.30 31.27
CA ILE A 729 -9.66 -12.85 31.48
C ILE A 729 -11.01 -12.33 31.96
N ALA A 730 -12.11 -12.76 31.35
CA ALA A 730 -13.45 -12.38 31.78
C ALA A 730 -13.76 -12.83 33.22
N LYS A 731 -13.32 -14.05 33.60
CA LYS A 731 -13.44 -14.56 34.99
C LYS A 731 -12.63 -13.73 35.98
N ALA A 732 -11.49 -13.17 35.57
CA ALA A 732 -10.70 -12.25 36.38
C ALA A 732 -11.32 -10.85 36.51
N GLY A 733 -12.36 -10.52 35.74
CA GLY A 733 -13.03 -9.25 35.74
C GLY A 733 -12.35 -8.12 34.97
N ALA A 734 -11.32 -8.43 34.15
CA ALA A 734 -10.58 -7.45 33.39
C ALA A 734 -11.27 -7.12 32.05
N ALA A 735 -11.22 -5.84 31.64
CA ALA A 735 -11.65 -5.42 30.32
C ALA A 735 -10.67 -5.88 29.24
N VAL A 736 -11.17 -6.28 28.07
CA VAL A 736 -10.33 -6.74 26.94
C VAL A 736 -10.32 -5.73 25.81
N TYR A 737 -9.13 -5.36 25.34
CA TYR A 737 -8.90 -4.52 24.17
C TYR A 737 -8.01 -5.25 23.19
N ARG A 738 -8.39 -5.29 21.89
CA ARG A 738 -7.73 -6.07 20.86
C ARG A 738 -7.37 -5.19 19.68
N THR A 739 -6.15 -5.34 19.14
CA THR A 739 -5.70 -4.57 17.96
C THR A 739 -6.47 -4.89 16.70
N ASP A 740 -6.92 -6.13 16.49
CA ASP A 740 -7.73 -6.52 15.33
C ASP A 740 -9.13 -5.91 15.29
N LEU A 741 -9.64 -5.39 16.43
CA LEU A 741 -10.93 -4.74 16.52
C LEU A 741 -10.83 -3.20 16.66
N SER A 742 -9.78 -2.72 17.31
CA SER A 742 -9.64 -1.31 17.70
C SER A 742 -8.49 -0.59 16.97
N GLY A 743 -7.69 -1.30 16.15
CA GLY A 743 -6.45 -0.77 15.62
C GLY A 743 -5.43 -0.48 16.73
N THR A 744 -4.58 0.53 16.54
CA THR A 744 -3.61 0.94 17.56
C THR A 744 -4.27 1.45 18.83
N ILE A 745 -3.92 0.87 19.99
CA ILE A 745 -4.47 1.20 21.30
C ILE A 745 -3.46 2.06 22.07
N THR A 746 -3.90 3.21 22.56
CA THR A 746 -3.04 4.13 23.33
C THR A 746 -3.64 4.43 24.69
N ILE A 747 -2.83 4.28 25.75
CA ILE A 747 -3.12 4.61 27.13
C ILE A 747 -2.24 5.82 27.53
N ARG A 748 -2.86 6.79 28.21
CA ARG A 748 -2.20 8.02 28.66
C ARG A 748 -2.33 8.15 30.16
N GLY A 749 -1.20 8.48 30.82
CA GLY A 749 -1.11 8.69 32.26
C GLY A 749 -1.00 10.13 32.68
#